data_01d0db939eff81cb3647f980da95b141
#
_entry.id   01d0db939eff81cb3647f980da95b141
#
_cell.length_a   1.000
_cell.length_b   1.000
_cell.length_c   1.000
_cell.angle_alpha   90.00
_cell.angle_beta   90.00
_cell.angle_gamma   90.00
#
_symmetry.space_group_name_H-M   'P 1'
#
loop_
_entity.id
_entity.type
_entity.pdbx_description
1 polymer ?
#
loop_
_entity_poly.entity_id
_entity_poly.type
_entity_poly.pdbx_seq_one_letter_code
_entity_poly.pdbx_strand_id
1 'polypeptide(L)'
;MKEGYFSLVLHAHLPYVRHEEEERLEERWLFEAMTETYIPLIWSLKSAQVKEALTISFTPPLMEMLADERMQKRYLAHLDLTEQLILKELVEQDNPDERKVIKFYQERFQRIKDTYKYYNFNILNAYKELKEQKLVTLMTSAATHAFLPYVQTKNAIRSQIVEGIRCFEAHFGEKPLGFWLPECAFAPGIDRILVEEGIRYAFADEHAILSADPHPEKGSGAPIYTPHGLILFPRHTTLSSKVWSSTLGYPGDVDYREFYRDIAYERDWDYIQPFVHSEGIRIDTGLKYKRITANSEHKETYVRDWAMGKIQAHADDYIHSIHQEVEAYGEQSYPPYLMVAPFDAELFGHWWFEGPEWIEALLKKGADSVSFITPEEYMHRHYYDFTTSHVSFSTWGRDGYGDVWLNETNTFLYKHHHQMEQDLATTVALFNEPSSLQRRAMQQMVREWMLAVSSDWAFIFDGQSTAQYAYERFKNHFNRFNHLKETLLNHQLTEAYLTRMEQAFPFLEKVDEQIFLSEHDRYVHSVKPSNLVPANKKKILMLSWEFPPMMVGGLSRHVFDLSRALTKDGHEVHVLTSYVEGYPTYENNLGIHVYRVKGLQPKAASFFDWVGSLNMAMVHCLEKITRTVQFDIVHAHDWLVSVAAKAIKSKYNIPLLVTIHATEHGRNHGIHNDLQFEINQKEWELTYEADQIIVCSSYMNEELKTIFSLPEEKMAIIPNGVDIEQVSVHHDQDFNIDDDNRFTIFSVGRVVKEKGFETIIYAAENMRQKGVDFKFVVAGKGPMLEQYRQLVYEKGLEHYVLFLGFISDEERNAWLRRSDVVLFPSLYEPFGIVALEGMAAGKATIVSDTGGLADIIDHGKNGLKMIPGHVESLVDQVLYLFNHPIVREQLAEQGLLDVKSKYDWNQIAQQTLLEMDKCLHQQMKV
;
A
#
# COMPACT_ATOMS: atom_id res chain seq x y z
N MET A 1 13.60 -45.53 -9.02
CA MET A 1 12.98 -44.77 -7.94
C MET A 1 12.14 -43.71 -8.59
N LYS A 2 10.98 -43.42 -8.08
CA LYS A 2 10.14 -42.30 -8.53
C LYS A 2 10.92 -41.01 -8.30
N GLU A 3 10.93 -40.08 -9.26
CA GLU A 3 11.63 -38.81 -9.11
C GLU A 3 10.74 -37.80 -8.35
N GLY A 4 11.15 -37.49 -7.14
CA GLY A 4 10.58 -36.42 -6.33
C GLY A 4 11.70 -35.64 -5.66
N TYR A 5 11.49 -34.35 -5.47
CA TYR A 5 12.46 -33.45 -4.85
C TYR A 5 11.96 -32.94 -3.50
N PHE A 6 12.91 -32.68 -2.61
CA PHE A 6 12.63 -32.02 -1.34
C PHE A 6 13.50 -30.77 -1.17
N SER A 7 12.88 -29.67 -0.82
CA SER A 7 13.52 -28.39 -0.58
C SER A 7 13.27 -27.92 0.85
N LEU A 8 14.32 -27.75 1.63
CA LEU A 8 14.27 -27.17 2.95
C LEU A 8 14.54 -25.66 2.85
N VAL A 9 13.69 -24.86 3.46
CA VAL A 9 13.80 -23.39 3.46
C VAL A 9 13.74 -22.88 4.89
N LEU A 10 14.69 -22.04 5.28
CA LEU A 10 14.72 -21.40 6.58
C LEU A 10 14.57 -19.89 6.42
N HIS A 11 13.68 -19.30 7.18
CA HIS A 11 13.48 -17.87 7.26
C HIS A 11 14.11 -17.33 8.54
N ALA A 12 15.25 -16.64 8.43
CA ALA A 12 15.93 -16.01 9.55
C ALA A 12 15.46 -14.56 9.69
N HIS A 13 14.74 -14.30 10.78
CA HIS A 13 14.12 -13.00 11.02
C HIS A 13 14.06 -12.65 12.51
N LEU A 14 14.39 -11.40 12.81
CA LEU A 14 14.08 -10.73 14.07
C LEU A 14 13.73 -9.27 13.79
N PRO A 15 12.82 -8.66 14.57
CA PRO A 15 12.58 -7.22 14.50
C PRO A 15 13.86 -6.45 14.79
N TYR A 16 13.95 -5.22 14.31
CA TYR A 16 15.12 -4.36 14.57
C TYR A 16 15.13 -3.91 16.04
N VAL A 17 15.78 -4.70 16.91
CA VAL A 17 15.80 -4.50 18.37
C VAL A 17 16.94 -3.63 18.86
N ARG A 18 17.91 -3.28 17.99
CA ARG A 18 19.04 -2.44 18.37
C ARG A 18 18.58 -1.14 19.02
N HIS A 19 19.19 -0.76 20.12
CA HIS A 19 18.87 0.44 20.88
C HIS A 19 20.10 1.30 21.16
N GLU A 20 19.87 2.59 21.41
CA GLU A 20 20.94 3.51 21.78
C GLU A 20 21.40 3.29 23.23
N GLU A 21 20.45 3.08 24.14
CA GLU A 21 20.70 2.80 25.55
C GLU A 21 21.29 1.39 25.73
N GLU A 22 22.11 1.23 26.74
CA GLU A 22 22.67 -0.07 27.12
C GLU A 22 21.61 -0.93 27.83
N GLU A 23 21.81 -2.27 27.78
CA GLU A 23 21.03 -3.26 28.52
C GLU A 23 19.51 -3.29 28.21
N ARG A 24 19.11 -3.16 26.95
CA ARG A 24 17.73 -3.44 26.56
C ARG A 24 17.46 -4.95 26.51
N LEU A 25 16.35 -5.35 27.10
CA LEU A 25 15.98 -6.78 27.22
C LEU A 25 15.82 -7.44 25.86
N GLU A 26 15.26 -6.71 24.90
CA GLU A 26 14.93 -7.24 23.57
C GLU A 26 16.16 -7.50 22.70
N GLU A 27 17.30 -6.85 22.96
CA GLU A 27 18.57 -7.16 22.27
C GLU A 27 19.01 -8.62 22.53
N ARG A 28 18.55 -9.21 23.62
CA ARG A 28 18.83 -10.63 23.94
C ARG A 28 18.19 -11.59 22.96
N TRP A 29 17.09 -11.23 22.32
CA TRP A 29 16.52 -12.07 21.26
C TRP A 29 17.54 -12.36 20.16
N LEU A 30 18.30 -11.33 19.76
CA LEU A 30 19.39 -11.52 18.81
C LEU A 30 20.51 -12.39 19.39
N PHE A 31 20.90 -12.16 20.64
CA PHE A 31 22.01 -12.92 21.26
C PHE A 31 21.66 -14.39 21.44
N GLU A 32 20.44 -14.69 21.83
CA GLU A 32 19.93 -16.05 21.94
C GLU A 32 19.86 -16.74 20.56
N ALA A 33 19.31 -16.06 19.56
CA ALA A 33 19.24 -16.58 18.18
C ALA A 33 20.64 -16.84 17.60
N MET A 34 21.60 -15.95 17.85
CA MET A 34 23.00 -16.16 17.43
C MET A 34 23.61 -17.37 18.12
N THR A 35 23.38 -17.51 19.44
CA THR A 35 23.98 -18.55 20.30
C THR A 35 23.36 -19.92 20.05
N GLU A 36 22.05 -19.99 19.90
CA GLU A 36 21.29 -21.24 19.85
C GLU A 36 20.98 -21.69 18.42
N THR A 37 20.81 -20.77 17.49
CA THR A 37 20.39 -21.06 16.10
C THR A 37 21.49 -20.80 15.07
N TYR A 38 21.86 -19.54 14.87
CA TYR A 38 22.61 -19.16 13.65
C TYR A 38 24.04 -19.72 13.65
N ILE A 39 24.76 -19.65 14.76
CA ILE A 39 26.12 -20.23 14.86
C ILE A 39 26.09 -21.76 14.82
N PRO A 40 25.22 -22.47 15.56
CA PRO A 40 25.07 -23.93 15.46
C PRO A 40 24.67 -24.42 14.06
N LEU A 41 23.81 -23.72 13.34
CA LEU A 41 23.46 -24.04 11.92
C LEU A 41 24.70 -24.04 11.02
N ILE A 42 25.65 -23.10 11.23
CA ILE A 42 26.91 -23.09 10.47
C ILE A 42 27.67 -24.39 10.68
N TRP A 43 27.71 -24.88 11.93
CA TRP A 43 28.39 -26.14 12.24
C TRP A 43 27.72 -27.35 11.58
N SER A 44 26.40 -27.40 11.66
CA SER A 44 25.60 -28.49 11.07
C SER A 44 25.74 -28.55 9.56
N LEU A 45 25.70 -27.43 8.88
CA LEU A 45 25.82 -27.35 7.43
C LEU A 45 27.25 -27.71 6.97
N LYS A 46 28.27 -27.20 7.69
CA LYS A 46 29.68 -27.58 7.42
C LYS A 46 29.94 -29.05 7.71
N SER A 47 29.24 -29.67 8.66
CA SER A 47 29.36 -31.08 9.00
C SER A 47 28.62 -31.97 7.99
N ALA A 48 27.45 -31.53 7.51
CA ALA A 48 26.63 -32.28 6.57
C ALA A 48 27.26 -32.36 5.17
N GLN A 49 27.83 -31.24 4.68
CA GLN A 49 28.45 -31.15 3.33
C GLN A 49 27.53 -31.52 2.16
N VAL A 50 26.21 -31.39 2.31
CA VAL A 50 25.23 -31.64 1.24
C VAL A 50 24.99 -30.35 0.49
N LYS A 51 25.26 -30.38 -0.82
CA LYS A 51 25.13 -29.19 -1.69
C LYS A 51 23.70 -29.01 -2.19
N GLU A 52 23.33 -27.75 -2.41
CA GLU A 52 22.07 -27.36 -3.04
C GLU A 52 20.82 -27.94 -2.33
N ALA A 53 20.93 -28.13 -1.00
CA ALA A 53 19.89 -28.78 -0.20
C ALA A 53 19.08 -27.82 0.67
N LEU A 54 19.57 -26.60 0.90
CA LEU A 54 18.99 -25.65 1.84
C LEU A 54 18.98 -24.23 1.27
N THR A 55 17.88 -23.54 1.45
CA THR A 55 17.76 -22.10 1.19
C THR A 55 17.52 -21.34 2.51
N ILE A 56 18.22 -20.23 2.71
CA ILE A 56 18.04 -19.38 3.90
C ILE A 56 17.68 -17.96 3.45
N SER A 57 16.60 -17.43 4.02
CA SER A 57 16.23 -16.02 3.91
C SER A 57 16.81 -15.26 5.09
N PHE A 58 17.52 -14.16 4.81
CA PHE A 58 17.95 -13.20 5.83
C PHE A 58 17.18 -11.89 5.63
N THR A 59 16.48 -11.45 6.66
CA THR A 59 15.80 -10.15 6.62
C THR A 59 16.77 -8.99 6.84
N PRO A 60 16.54 -7.83 6.23
CA PRO A 60 17.40 -6.66 6.42
C PRO A 60 17.59 -6.25 7.88
N PRO A 61 16.56 -6.24 8.77
CA PRO A 61 16.77 -5.94 10.19
C PRO A 61 17.80 -6.87 10.84
N LEU A 62 17.73 -8.15 10.52
CA LEU A 62 18.68 -9.13 11.06
C LEU A 62 20.09 -8.92 10.48
N MET A 63 20.23 -8.70 9.18
CA MET A 63 21.53 -8.45 8.54
C MET A 63 22.21 -7.20 9.11
N GLU A 64 21.47 -6.09 9.24
CA GLU A 64 21.98 -4.84 9.80
C GLU A 64 22.41 -4.99 11.26
N MET A 65 21.65 -5.72 12.10
CA MET A 65 22.02 -5.98 13.48
C MET A 65 23.24 -6.89 13.62
N LEU A 66 23.37 -7.93 12.78
CA LEU A 66 24.54 -8.83 12.78
C LEU A 66 25.82 -8.10 12.34
N ALA A 67 25.71 -7.09 11.51
CA ALA A 67 26.83 -6.28 11.02
C ALA A 67 27.14 -5.06 11.91
N ASP A 68 26.22 -4.67 12.83
CA ASP A 68 26.41 -3.49 13.70
C ASP A 68 27.50 -3.73 14.75
N GLU A 69 28.54 -2.88 14.76
CA GLU A 69 29.67 -2.99 15.68
C GLU A 69 29.26 -2.90 17.16
N ARG A 70 28.20 -2.16 17.48
CA ARG A 70 27.70 -2.03 18.86
C ARG A 70 27.07 -3.34 19.32
N MET A 71 26.22 -3.93 18.47
CA MET A 71 25.60 -5.23 18.75
C MET A 71 26.64 -6.32 18.88
N GLN A 72 27.67 -6.32 18.03
CA GLN A 72 28.80 -7.26 18.10
C GLN A 72 29.56 -7.15 19.45
N LYS A 73 29.85 -5.95 19.92
CA LYS A 73 30.48 -5.70 21.20
C LYS A 73 29.60 -6.15 22.38
N ARG A 74 28.30 -5.86 22.33
CA ARG A 74 27.34 -6.28 23.36
C ARG A 74 27.18 -7.80 23.41
N TYR A 75 27.16 -8.44 22.25
CA TYR A 75 27.10 -9.90 22.17
C TYR A 75 28.36 -10.54 22.77
N LEU A 76 29.55 -10.01 22.54
CA LEU A 76 30.79 -10.49 23.20
C LEU A 76 30.72 -10.32 24.71
N ALA A 77 30.25 -9.19 25.20
CA ALA A 77 30.04 -8.96 26.62
C ALA A 77 29.03 -9.96 27.23
N HIS A 78 27.96 -10.26 26.51
CA HIS A 78 27.00 -11.29 26.91
C HIS A 78 27.62 -12.68 26.98
N LEU A 79 28.42 -13.08 25.99
CA LEU A 79 29.13 -14.37 26.02
C LEU A 79 30.14 -14.46 27.18
N ASP A 80 30.85 -13.35 27.46
CA ASP A 80 31.79 -13.30 28.59
C ASP A 80 31.09 -13.41 29.94
N LEU A 81 29.92 -12.79 30.09
CA LEU A 81 29.10 -12.86 31.28
C LEU A 81 28.55 -14.29 31.51
N THR A 82 28.05 -14.91 30.45
CA THR A 82 27.53 -16.28 30.48
C THR A 82 28.63 -17.28 30.79
N GLU A 83 29.84 -17.10 30.25
CA GLU A 83 31.00 -17.94 30.59
C GLU A 83 31.36 -17.85 32.07
N GLN A 84 31.33 -16.64 32.66
CA GLN A 84 31.55 -16.48 34.12
C GLN A 84 30.50 -17.23 34.93
N LEU A 85 29.22 -17.18 34.51
CA LEU A 85 28.16 -17.95 35.17
C LEU A 85 28.40 -19.46 35.05
N ILE A 86 28.77 -19.97 33.87
CA ILE A 86 29.11 -21.38 33.64
C ILE A 86 30.25 -21.84 34.59
N LEU A 87 31.29 -21.02 34.73
CA LEU A 87 32.43 -21.34 35.62
C LEU A 87 31.99 -21.37 37.09
N LYS A 88 31.12 -20.45 37.51
CA LYS A 88 30.54 -20.46 38.86
C LYS A 88 29.69 -21.67 39.10
N GLU A 89 28.79 -22.02 38.16
CA GLU A 89 27.96 -23.24 38.23
C GLU A 89 28.82 -24.53 38.34
N LEU A 90 29.93 -24.63 37.60
CA LEU A 90 30.84 -25.75 37.67
C LEU A 90 31.48 -25.96 39.06
N VAL A 91 31.69 -24.85 39.79
CA VAL A 91 32.27 -24.90 41.14
C VAL A 91 31.21 -25.27 42.18
N GLU A 92 30.03 -24.73 42.11
CA GLU A 92 29.00 -24.79 43.14
C GLU A 92 27.99 -25.95 42.95
N GLN A 93 27.91 -26.55 41.76
CA GLN A 93 26.95 -27.65 41.50
C GLN A 93 27.47 -28.99 41.97
N ASP A 94 26.77 -29.61 42.92
CA ASP A 94 27.13 -30.93 43.49
C ASP A 94 26.47 -32.11 42.71
N ASN A 95 25.36 -31.88 41.99
CA ASN A 95 24.68 -32.93 41.21
C ASN A 95 25.56 -33.38 40.04
N PRO A 96 26.01 -34.67 40.00
CA PRO A 96 26.91 -35.14 38.93
C PRO A 96 26.30 -35.07 37.53
N ASP A 97 24.98 -35.24 37.40
CA ASP A 97 24.32 -35.21 36.09
C ASP A 97 24.15 -33.79 35.59
N GLU A 98 23.81 -32.83 36.45
CA GLU A 98 23.81 -31.43 36.06
C GLU A 98 25.22 -30.91 35.73
N ARG A 99 26.26 -31.38 36.47
CA ARG A 99 27.66 -31.06 36.11
C ARG A 99 28.04 -31.51 34.69
N LYS A 100 27.47 -32.61 34.17
CA LYS A 100 27.69 -33.04 32.79
C LYS A 100 27.07 -32.04 31.81
N VAL A 101 25.85 -31.55 32.08
CA VAL A 101 25.19 -30.55 31.29
C VAL A 101 25.95 -29.21 31.28
N ILE A 102 26.44 -28.78 32.45
CA ILE A 102 27.23 -27.55 32.57
C ILE A 102 28.55 -27.66 31.77
N LYS A 103 29.23 -28.80 31.80
CA LYS A 103 30.44 -29.04 30.98
C LYS A 103 30.11 -28.98 29.48
N PHE A 104 29.00 -29.57 29.09
CA PHE A 104 28.51 -29.45 27.70
C PHE A 104 28.29 -27.98 27.28
N TYR A 105 27.66 -27.14 28.13
CA TYR A 105 27.54 -25.73 27.89
C TYR A 105 28.89 -25.02 27.83
N GLN A 106 29.84 -25.36 28.70
CA GLN A 106 31.20 -24.82 28.67
C GLN A 106 31.89 -25.06 27.35
N GLU A 107 31.84 -26.28 26.83
CA GLU A 107 32.42 -26.64 25.52
C GLU A 107 31.70 -25.95 24.36
N ARG A 108 30.36 -25.86 24.43
CA ARG A 108 29.53 -25.22 23.40
C ARG A 108 29.80 -23.72 23.34
N PHE A 109 29.83 -23.02 24.48
CA PHE A 109 30.10 -21.57 24.52
C PHE A 109 31.53 -21.24 24.06
N GLN A 110 32.50 -22.06 24.41
CA GLN A 110 33.86 -21.91 23.90
C GLN A 110 33.89 -22.03 22.38
N ARG A 111 33.20 -23.04 21.82
CA ARG A 111 33.10 -23.22 20.37
C ARG A 111 32.38 -22.07 19.69
N ILE A 112 31.32 -21.48 20.30
CA ILE A 112 30.63 -20.31 19.83
C ILE A 112 31.58 -19.11 19.69
N LYS A 113 32.32 -18.82 20.79
CA LYS A 113 33.31 -17.72 20.82
C LYS A 113 34.39 -17.89 19.76
N ASP A 114 34.91 -19.11 19.60
CA ASP A 114 35.93 -19.43 18.60
C ASP A 114 35.39 -19.25 17.16
N THR A 115 34.17 -19.72 16.91
CA THR A 115 33.50 -19.54 15.61
C THR A 115 33.25 -18.07 15.30
N TYR A 116 32.70 -17.32 16.26
CA TYR A 116 32.42 -15.90 16.13
C TYR A 116 33.68 -15.09 15.85
N LYS A 117 34.74 -15.35 16.56
CA LYS A 117 36.06 -14.75 16.35
C LYS A 117 36.66 -15.13 14.99
N TYR A 118 36.52 -16.39 14.56
CA TYR A 118 37.01 -16.84 13.26
C TYR A 118 36.40 -16.06 12.11
N TYR A 119 35.14 -15.68 12.22
CA TYR A 119 34.42 -14.87 11.21
C TYR A 119 34.50 -13.35 11.46
N ASN A 120 35.51 -12.90 12.21
CA ASN A 120 35.73 -11.46 12.52
C ASN A 120 34.51 -10.80 13.17
N PHE A 121 33.83 -11.52 14.06
CA PHE A 121 32.64 -11.04 14.80
C PHE A 121 31.42 -10.72 13.94
N ASN A 122 31.42 -11.14 12.68
CA ASN A 122 30.29 -11.01 11.78
C ASN A 122 29.94 -12.35 11.12
N ILE A 123 28.86 -12.98 11.60
CA ILE A 123 28.47 -14.33 11.13
C ILE A 123 27.94 -14.34 9.71
N LEU A 124 27.56 -13.19 9.10
CA LEU A 124 27.23 -13.11 7.67
C LEU A 124 28.39 -13.57 6.79
N ASN A 125 29.63 -13.38 7.25
CA ASN A 125 30.82 -13.91 6.56
C ASN A 125 30.82 -15.45 6.48
N ALA A 126 30.28 -16.11 7.52
CA ALA A 126 30.13 -17.57 7.49
C ALA A 126 29.10 -18.04 6.48
N TYR A 127 27.97 -17.35 6.41
CA TYR A 127 26.93 -17.67 5.43
C TYR A 127 27.34 -17.35 3.98
N LYS A 128 28.14 -16.29 3.80
CA LYS A 128 28.77 -16.01 2.51
C LYS A 128 29.71 -17.18 2.08
N GLU A 129 30.54 -17.67 2.99
CA GLU A 129 31.39 -18.84 2.74
C GLU A 129 30.57 -20.10 2.43
N LEU A 130 29.48 -20.37 3.18
CA LEU A 130 28.60 -21.52 2.92
C LEU A 130 27.93 -21.43 1.54
N LYS A 131 27.54 -20.23 1.11
CA LYS A 131 27.00 -19.97 -0.23
C LYS A 131 28.04 -20.23 -1.31
N GLU A 132 29.26 -19.72 -1.16
CA GLU A 132 30.38 -19.95 -2.10
C GLU A 132 30.68 -21.46 -2.24
N GLN A 133 30.52 -22.22 -1.16
CA GLN A 133 30.65 -23.69 -1.14
C GLN A 133 29.41 -24.41 -1.69
N LYS A 134 28.36 -23.68 -2.06
CA LYS A 134 27.04 -24.21 -2.49
C LYS A 134 26.32 -25.06 -1.44
N LEU A 135 26.60 -24.85 -0.18
CA LEU A 135 25.92 -25.54 0.94
C LEU A 135 24.59 -24.87 1.28
N VAL A 136 24.42 -23.58 0.92
CA VAL A 136 23.19 -22.83 1.05
C VAL A 136 22.95 -21.95 -0.15
N THR A 137 21.69 -21.71 -0.47
CA THR A 137 21.22 -20.59 -1.30
C THR A 137 20.72 -19.51 -0.37
N LEU A 138 21.05 -18.24 -0.66
CA LEU A 138 20.62 -17.12 0.18
C LEU A 138 19.62 -16.25 -0.57
N MET A 139 18.61 -15.76 0.14
CA MET A 139 17.60 -14.82 -0.34
C MET A 139 17.28 -13.77 0.72
N THR A 140 16.49 -12.76 0.34
CA THR A 140 16.10 -11.65 1.22
C THR A 140 14.61 -11.59 1.45
N SER A 141 14.17 -10.54 2.16
CA SER A 141 12.78 -10.18 2.42
C SER A 141 12.60 -8.67 2.29
N ALA A 142 11.40 -8.16 2.62
CA ALA A 142 11.10 -6.73 2.68
C ALA A 142 12.00 -6.01 3.70
N ALA A 143 12.28 -4.73 3.46
CA ALA A 143 13.23 -3.90 4.22
C ALA A 143 13.05 -3.98 5.74
N THR A 144 11.84 -4.06 6.24
CA THR A 144 11.52 -4.22 7.67
C THR A 144 10.52 -5.33 7.94
N HIS A 145 10.48 -6.34 7.06
CA HIS A 145 9.49 -7.42 7.19
C HIS A 145 8.05 -6.91 7.29
N ALA A 146 7.73 -5.83 6.55
CA ALA A 146 6.39 -5.25 6.54
C ALA A 146 5.37 -6.21 5.92
N PHE A 147 4.16 -6.28 6.47
CA PHE A 147 3.07 -7.06 5.88
C PHE A 147 2.60 -6.38 4.58
N LEU A 148 3.24 -6.73 3.46
CA LEU A 148 3.10 -6.03 2.18
C LEU A 148 1.66 -5.84 1.69
N PRO A 149 0.73 -6.83 1.85
CA PRO A 149 -0.66 -6.64 1.45
C PRO A 149 -1.39 -5.48 2.14
N TYR A 150 -0.94 -5.04 3.31
CA TYR A 150 -1.56 -3.92 4.04
C TYR A 150 -0.78 -2.61 3.93
N VAL A 151 0.31 -2.58 3.18
CA VAL A 151 0.97 -1.35 2.73
C VAL A 151 0.12 -0.74 1.62
N GLN A 152 -0.26 0.53 1.74
CA GLN A 152 -1.32 1.13 0.94
C GLN A 152 -0.90 1.44 -0.50
N THR A 153 0.32 1.96 -0.71
CA THR A 153 0.74 2.47 -2.00
C THR A 153 1.76 1.56 -2.69
N LYS A 154 1.67 1.45 -4.02
CA LYS A 154 2.64 0.69 -4.82
C LYS A 154 4.08 1.18 -4.60
N ASN A 155 4.28 2.48 -4.44
CA ASN A 155 5.61 3.07 -4.19
C ASN A 155 6.15 2.68 -2.82
N ALA A 156 5.32 2.63 -1.79
CA ALA A 156 5.69 2.17 -0.47
C ALA A 156 6.04 0.66 -0.47
N ILE A 157 5.23 -0.18 -1.15
CA ILE A 157 5.55 -1.60 -1.37
C ILE A 157 6.89 -1.73 -2.11
N ARG A 158 7.08 -0.97 -3.18
CA ARG A 158 8.33 -0.96 -3.95
C ARG A 158 9.52 -0.54 -3.08
N SER A 159 9.37 0.46 -2.23
CA SER A 159 10.43 0.90 -1.32
C SER A 159 10.84 -0.22 -0.37
N GLN A 160 9.89 -0.94 0.22
CA GLN A 160 10.18 -2.11 1.06
C GLN A 160 10.93 -3.22 0.30
N ILE A 161 10.58 -3.47 -0.95
CA ILE A 161 11.23 -4.50 -1.79
C ILE A 161 12.62 -4.06 -2.22
N VAL A 162 12.75 -2.85 -2.77
CA VAL A 162 14.02 -2.32 -3.30
C VAL A 162 15.07 -2.20 -2.20
N GLU A 163 14.71 -1.65 -1.04
CA GLU A 163 15.66 -1.50 0.04
C GLU A 163 16.03 -2.85 0.69
N GLY A 164 15.13 -3.82 0.69
CA GLY A 164 15.45 -5.20 1.05
C GLY A 164 16.50 -5.84 0.12
N ILE A 165 16.33 -5.67 -1.19
CA ILE A 165 17.28 -6.13 -2.22
C ILE A 165 18.62 -5.42 -2.08
N ARG A 166 18.64 -4.10 -1.90
CA ARG A 166 19.86 -3.30 -1.74
C ARG A 166 20.65 -3.68 -0.47
N CYS A 167 19.95 -3.92 0.64
CA CYS A 167 20.58 -4.38 1.86
C CYS A 167 21.26 -5.74 1.65
N PHE A 168 20.58 -6.67 1.03
CA PHE A 168 21.14 -7.98 0.71
C PHE A 168 22.38 -7.88 -0.22
N GLU A 169 22.28 -7.08 -1.28
CA GLU A 169 23.39 -6.84 -2.22
C GLU A 169 24.59 -6.21 -1.50
N ALA A 170 24.38 -5.30 -0.56
CA ALA A 170 25.45 -4.68 0.22
C ALA A 170 26.21 -5.70 1.09
N HIS A 171 25.50 -6.66 1.71
CA HIS A 171 26.11 -7.66 2.58
C HIS A 171 26.71 -8.85 1.80
N PHE A 172 26.04 -9.32 0.75
CA PHE A 172 26.46 -10.55 0.03
C PHE A 172 27.09 -10.32 -1.33
N GLY A 173 27.05 -9.08 -1.85
CA GLY A 173 27.75 -8.68 -3.09
C GLY A 173 27.04 -9.02 -4.40
N GLU A 174 25.82 -9.54 -4.36
CA GLU A 174 24.98 -9.82 -5.52
C GLU A 174 23.50 -9.68 -5.20
N LYS A 175 22.66 -9.50 -6.21
CA LYS A 175 21.22 -9.42 -6.05
C LYS A 175 20.61 -10.80 -5.79
N PRO A 176 19.61 -10.90 -4.91
CA PRO A 176 18.91 -12.16 -4.68
C PRO A 176 17.98 -12.48 -5.85
N LEU A 177 17.80 -13.75 -6.17
CA LEU A 177 16.77 -14.22 -7.11
C LEU A 177 15.46 -14.56 -6.37
N GLY A 178 15.55 -14.99 -5.12
CA GLY A 178 14.42 -15.32 -4.26
C GLY A 178 14.08 -14.22 -3.29
N PHE A 179 12.80 -14.16 -2.94
CA PHE A 179 12.27 -13.22 -1.96
C PHE A 179 11.31 -13.92 -1.01
N TRP A 180 11.57 -13.78 0.28
CA TRP A 180 10.62 -14.21 1.30
C TRP A 180 9.56 -13.13 1.46
N LEU A 181 8.34 -13.43 1.04
CA LEU A 181 7.20 -12.58 1.35
C LEU A 181 6.97 -12.61 2.87
N PRO A 182 7.03 -11.46 3.56
CA PRO A 182 6.74 -11.43 4.99
C PRO A 182 5.44 -12.19 5.29
N GLU A 183 5.49 -13.15 6.21
CA GLU A 183 4.37 -14.01 6.62
C GLU A 183 3.80 -14.90 5.50
N CYS A 184 4.59 -15.21 4.49
CA CYS A 184 4.13 -15.82 3.24
C CYS A 184 2.93 -15.06 2.64
N ALA A 185 2.79 -13.76 2.93
CA ALA A 185 1.65 -12.95 2.55
C ALA A 185 1.73 -12.51 1.09
N PHE A 186 0.89 -13.11 0.27
CA PHE A 186 0.75 -12.75 -1.14
C PHE A 186 -0.53 -11.95 -1.38
N ALA A 187 -0.44 -10.92 -2.21
CA ALA A 187 -1.59 -10.24 -2.80
C ALA A 187 -1.32 -9.91 -4.26
N PRO A 188 -2.34 -9.92 -5.15
CA PRO A 188 -2.20 -9.56 -6.55
C PRO A 188 -1.57 -8.18 -6.74
N GLY A 189 -0.57 -8.10 -7.64
CA GLY A 189 0.18 -6.89 -7.94
C GLY A 189 1.53 -6.76 -7.21
N ILE A 190 1.75 -7.47 -6.10
CA ILE A 190 3.06 -7.56 -5.44
C ILE A 190 4.04 -8.32 -6.35
N ASP A 191 3.58 -9.39 -6.99
CA ASP A 191 4.34 -10.18 -7.95
C ASP A 191 4.91 -9.35 -9.10
N ARG A 192 4.13 -8.40 -9.61
CA ARG A 192 4.59 -7.47 -10.65
C ARG A 192 5.78 -6.65 -10.16
N ILE A 193 5.69 -6.06 -8.97
CA ILE A 193 6.77 -5.24 -8.41
C ILE A 193 8.03 -6.09 -8.19
N LEU A 194 7.89 -7.29 -7.65
CA LEU A 194 9.01 -8.22 -7.44
C LEU A 194 9.72 -8.54 -8.75
N VAL A 195 8.98 -8.87 -9.80
CA VAL A 195 9.55 -9.19 -11.12
C VAL A 195 10.24 -7.98 -11.75
N GLU A 196 9.64 -6.79 -11.66
CA GLU A 196 10.24 -5.54 -12.13
C GLU A 196 11.58 -5.24 -11.43
N GLU A 197 11.72 -5.60 -10.14
CA GLU A 197 12.97 -5.42 -9.38
C GLU A 197 13.97 -6.60 -9.53
N GLY A 198 13.63 -7.59 -10.35
CA GLY A 198 14.54 -8.70 -10.74
C GLY A 198 14.37 -9.98 -9.92
N ILE A 199 13.43 -10.04 -9.00
CA ILE A 199 13.09 -11.25 -8.25
C ILE A 199 12.41 -12.25 -9.19
N ARG A 200 12.72 -13.53 -9.03
CA ARG A 200 12.22 -14.62 -9.85
C ARG A 200 11.26 -15.53 -9.13
N TYR A 201 11.44 -15.73 -7.82
CA TYR A 201 10.60 -16.64 -7.07
C TYR A 201 10.33 -16.14 -5.65
N ALA A 202 9.22 -16.62 -5.11
CA ALA A 202 8.80 -16.44 -3.72
C ALA A 202 8.06 -17.70 -3.24
N PHE A 203 7.58 -17.67 -2.00
CA PHE A 203 6.84 -18.77 -1.39
C PHE A 203 5.41 -18.32 -1.04
N ALA A 204 4.48 -19.26 -1.13
CA ALA A 204 3.10 -19.07 -0.71
C ALA A 204 2.62 -20.31 0.07
N ASP A 205 1.62 -20.14 0.91
CA ASP A 205 1.01 -21.27 1.60
C ASP A 205 0.30 -22.19 0.60
N GLU A 206 0.16 -23.47 0.94
CA GLU A 206 -0.40 -24.49 0.09
C GLU A 206 -1.80 -24.14 -0.43
N HIS A 207 -2.66 -23.61 0.44
CA HIS A 207 -4.04 -23.26 0.06
C HIS A 207 -4.09 -22.16 -1.01
N ALA A 208 -3.13 -21.26 -1.07
CA ALA A 208 -3.03 -20.22 -2.10
C ALA A 208 -2.87 -20.82 -3.50
N ILE A 209 -2.06 -21.87 -3.61
CA ILE A 209 -1.81 -22.58 -4.87
C ILE A 209 -3.01 -23.47 -5.21
N LEU A 210 -3.57 -24.18 -4.23
CA LEU A 210 -4.73 -25.05 -4.44
C LEU A 210 -6.01 -24.30 -4.82
N SER A 211 -6.14 -23.03 -4.43
CA SER A 211 -7.26 -22.16 -4.79
C SER A 211 -7.01 -21.26 -6.02
N ALA A 212 -5.85 -21.38 -6.66
CA ALA A 212 -5.49 -20.54 -7.81
C ALA A 212 -6.35 -20.87 -9.04
N ASP A 213 -6.57 -19.88 -9.92
CA ASP A 213 -7.37 -19.99 -11.14
C ASP A 213 -6.54 -19.64 -12.40
N PRO A 214 -6.44 -20.53 -13.41
CA PRO A 214 -6.91 -21.92 -13.41
C PRO A 214 -6.24 -22.77 -12.32
N HIS A 215 -6.98 -23.75 -11.81
CA HIS A 215 -6.44 -24.68 -10.81
C HIS A 215 -5.22 -25.43 -11.39
N PRO A 216 -4.07 -25.43 -10.70
CA PRO A 216 -2.87 -26.10 -11.20
C PRO A 216 -3.08 -27.61 -11.31
N GLU A 217 -2.76 -28.21 -12.45
CA GLU A 217 -2.92 -29.67 -12.69
C GLU A 217 -2.17 -30.52 -11.65
N LYS A 218 -1.07 -30.01 -11.10
CA LYS A 218 -0.23 -30.68 -10.10
C LYS A 218 -0.56 -30.32 -8.66
N GLY A 219 -1.61 -29.52 -8.43
CA GLY A 219 -1.93 -29.02 -7.10
C GLY A 219 -0.72 -28.32 -6.48
N SER A 220 -0.39 -28.66 -5.22
CA SER A 220 0.77 -28.15 -4.50
C SER A 220 2.07 -28.94 -4.76
N GLY A 221 2.07 -29.88 -5.70
CA GLY A 221 3.23 -30.70 -6.03
C GLY A 221 4.22 -30.06 -7.00
N ALA A 222 3.96 -28.84 -7.48
CA ALA A 222 4.85 -28.08 -8.33
C ALA A 222 4.60 -26.58 -8.14
N PRO A 223 5.61 -25.71 -8.37
CA PRO A 223 5.42 -24.27 -8.38
C PRO A 223 4.57 -23.83 -9.58
N ILE A 224 4.05 -22.63 -9.51
CA ILE A 224 3.27 -21.97 -10.56
C ILE A 224 3.88 -20.66 -10.96
N TYR A 225 3.58 -20.18 -12.17
CA TYR A 225 3.76 -18.78 -12.54
C TYR A 225 2.56 -17.94 -12.11
N THR A 226 2.80 -16.76 -11.57
CA THR A 226 1.78 -15.71 -11.56
C THR A 226 1.65 -15.08 -12.96
N PRO A 227 0.58 -14.33 -13.25
CA PRO A 227 0.42 -13.64 -14.54
C PRO A 227 1.57 -12.69 -14.90
N HIS A 228 2.28 -12.15 -13.91
CA HIS A 228 3.43 -11.27 -14.11
C HIS A 228 4.78 -12.00 -14.20
N GLY A 229 4.77 -13.34 -14.10
CA GLY A 229 5.97 -14.17 -14.29
C GLY A 229 6.77 -14.45 -13.01
N LEU A 230 6.25 -14.13 -11.83
CA LEU A 230 6.84 -14.59 -10.57
C LEU A 230 6.53 -16.08 -10.39
N ILE A 231 7.52 -16.86 -9.96
CA ILE A 231 7.33 -18.25 -9.60
C ILE A 231 6.98 -18.33 -8.11
N LEU A 232 5.83 -18.94 -7.79
CA LEU A 232 5.42 -19.21 -6.42
C LEU A 232 5.59 -20.68 -6.09
N PHE A 233 6.41 -20.94 -5.05
CA PHE A 233 6.64 -22.26 -4.50
C PHE A 233 5.65 -22.55 -3.37
N PRO A 234 4.87 -23.65 -3.44
CA PRO A 234 3.91 -24.01 -2.41
C PRO A 234 4.61 -24.58 -1.15
N ARG A 235 4.15 -24.15 0.03
CA ARG A 235 4.49 -24.81 1.29
C ARG A 235 3.85 -26.20 1.36
N HIS A 236 4.61 -27.21 1.74
CA HIS A 236 4.07 -28.57 1.95
C HIS A 236 3.58 -28.72 3.40
N THR A 237 2.27 -28.69 3.61
CA THR A 237 1.65 -28.62 4.94
C THR A 237 1.93 -29.86 5.79
N THR A 238 1.82 -31.08 5.23
CA THR A 238 2.01 -32.34 5.97
C THR A 238 3.42 -32.45 6.57
N LEU A 239 4.45 -32.20 5.76
CA LEU A 239 5.83 -32.26 6.23
C LEU A 239 6.16 -31.11 7.20
N SER A 240 5.62 -29.91 6.96
CA SER A 240 5.79 -28.79 7.87
C SER A 240 5.20 -29.06 9.26
N SER A 241 4.02 -29.69 9.33
CA SER A 241 3.33 -29.97 10.61
C SER A 241 4.10 -30.95 11.53
N LYS A 242 4.94 -31.83 10.98
CA LYS A 242 5.79 -32.73 11.77
C LYS A 242 6.83 -31.99 12.63
N VAL A 243 7.13 -30.77 12.28
CA VAL A 243 8.05 -29.90 13.03
C VAL A 243 7.31 -28.80 13.78
N TRP A 244 6.34 -28.11 13.12
CA TRP A 244 5.61 -26.98 13.68
C TRP A 244 4.56 -27.33 14.74
N SER A 245 3.97 -28.54 14.69
CA SER A 245 2.84 -28.85 15.56
C SER A 245 3.25 -28.92 17.01
N SER A 246 2.60 -28.12 17.85
CA SER A 246 2.82 -28.17 19.32
C SER A 246 2.35 -29.48 19.97
N THR A 247 1.53 -30.27 19.25
CA THR A 247 0.95 -31.54 19.78
C THR A 247 1.54 -32.79 19.15
N LEU A 248 2.00 -32.70 17.90
CA LEU A 248 2.50 -33.84 17.11
C LEU A 248 3.94 -33.65 16.64
N GLY A 249 4.48 -32.42 16.77
CA GLY A 249 5.81 -32.08 16.28
C GLY A 249 6.93 -32.66 17.10
N TYR A 250 8.04 -32.96 16.44
CA TYR A 250 9.24 -33.49 17.09
C TYR A 250 9.77 -32.66 18.25
N PRO A 251 9.75 -31.30 18.21
CA PRO A 251 10.28 -30.46 19.29
C PRO A 251 9.68 -30.71 20.65
N GLY A 252 8.50 -31.33 20.73
CA GLY A 252 7.85 -31.70 22.02
C GLY A 252 8.28 -33.02 22.62
N ASP A 253 9.30 -33.74 22.07
CA ASP A 253 9.75 -35.01 22.62
C ASP A 253 10.30 -34.85 24.03
N VAL A 254 9.94 -35.80 24.91
CA VAL A 254 10.25 -35.77 26.36
C VAL A 254 11.73 -35.76 26.68
N ASP A 255 12.59 -36.20 25.77
CA ASP A 255 14.03 -36.27 25.96
C ASP A 255 14.78 -35.01 25.50
N TYR A 256 14.09 -34.08 24.85
CA TYR A 256 14.69 -32.82 24.44
C TYR A 256 14.77 -31.79 25.55
N ARG A 257 15.65 -30.78 25.40
CA ARG A 257 15.86 -29.71 26.37
C ARG A 257 14.57 -28.94 26.60
N GLU A 258 14.21 -28.74 27.86
CA GLU A 258 13.08 -27.89 28.24
C GLU A 258 13.37 -26.43 27.95
N PHE A 259 12.41 -25.74 27.28
CA PHE A 259 12.54 -24.34 26.88
C PHE A 259 12.35 -23.37 28.05
N TYR A 260 11.38 -23.64 28.94
CA TYR A 260 10.94 -22.71 29.99
C TYR A 260 11.69 -22.79 31.31
N ARG A 261 12.69 -23.69 31.47
CA ARG A 261 13.36 -23.95 32.74
C ARG A 261 14.81 -23.46 32.70
N ASP A 262 14.96 -22.11 32.78
CA ASP A 262 16.28 -21.47 32.88
C ASP A 262 16.73 -21.36 34.33
N ILE A 263 18.04 -21.51 34.59
CA ILE A 263 18.61 -21.37 35.93
C ILE A 263 18.41 -20.00 36.56
N ALA A 264 18.17 -18.95 35.75
CA ALA A 264 17.82 -17.63 36.25
C ALA A 264 16.62 -17.64 37.20
N TYR A 265 15.68 -18.56 37.01
CA TYR A 265 14.46 -18.69 37.81
C TYR A 265 14.57 -19.77 38.87
N GLU A 266 15.61 -20.62 38.79
CA GLU A 266 15.84 -21.75 39.73
C GLU A 266 16.89 -21.46 40.83
N ARG A 267 17.77 -20.48 40.60
CA ARG A 267 18.80 -20.07 41.55
C ARG A 267 18.33 -18.94 42.47
N ASP A 268 18.90 -18.86 43.70
CA ASP A 268 18.64 -17.76 44.63
C ASP A 268 19.03 -16.43 43.99
N TRP A 269 18.32 -15.35 44.42
CA TRP A 269 18.52 -14.04 43.84
C TRP A 269 19.94 -13.53 44.00
N ASP A 270 20.50 -13.63 45.19
CA ASP A 270 21.87 -13.17 45.48
C ASP A 270 22.91 -13.88 44.63
N TYR A 271 22.62 -15.11 44.22
CA TYR A 271 23.48 -15.90 43.35
C TYR A 271 23.43 -15.45 41.89
N ILE A 272 22.25 -15.23 41.36
CA ILE A 272 22.02 -15.00 39.91
C ILE A 272 22.04 -13.52 39.52
N GLN A 273 21.79 -12.61 40.48
CA GLN A 273 21.70 -11.18 40.22
C GLN A 273 22.84 -10.60 39.34
N PRO A 274 24.12 -10.96 39.50
CA PRO A 274 25.20 -10.44 38.70
C PRO A 274 25.12 -10.81 37.19
N PHE A 275 24.30 -11.79 36.85
CA PHE A 275 24.25 -12.41 35.52
C PHE A 275 22.93 -12.15 34.79
N VAL A 276 22.00 -11.45 35.41
CA VAL A 276 20.74 -11.04 34.83
C VAL A 276 20.70 -9.52 34.63
N HIS A 277 19.55 -8.94 34.38
CA HIS A 277 19.43 -7.52 34.08
C HIS A 277 19.78 -6.63 35.28
N SER A 278 20.48 -5.52 35.05
CA SER A 278 20.99 -4.61 36.10
C SER A 278 19.88 -3.96 36.95
N GLU A 279 18.67 -3.79 36.40
CA GLU A 279 17.49 -3.26 37.12
C GLU A 279 16.82 -4.29 38.05
N GLY A 280 17.44 -5.43 38.28
CA GLY A 280 16.90 -6.44 39.15
C GLY A 280 15.81 -7.31 38.54
N ILE A 281 15.76 -7.40 37.24
CA ILE A 281 14.79 -8.21 36.48
C ILE A 281 15.44 -9.58 36.18
N ARG A 282 14.73 -10.67 36.53
CA ARG A 282 15.13 -12.00 36.09
C ARG A 282 14.88 -12.17 34.61
N ILE A 283 15.88 -12.61 33.89
CA ILE A 283 15.85 -12.91 32.46
C ILE A 283 16.60 -14.19 32.17
N ASP A 284 16.25 -14.86 31.09
CA ASP A 284 16.93 -16.11 30.69
C ASP A 284 18.43 -15.87 30.52
N THR A 285 19.21 -16.77 31.10
CA THR A 285 20.67 -16.81 30.93
C THR A 285 21.11 -17.67 29.76
N GLY A 286 20.20 -18.46 29.19
CA GLY A 286 20.46 -19.48 28.19
C GLY A 286 20.95 -20.81 28.74
N LEU A 287 21.13 -20.91 30.07
CA LEU A 287 21.55 -22.14 30.73
C LEU A 287 20.34 -22.92 31.28
N LYS A 288 19.96 -23.97 30.58
CA LYS A 288 18.78 -24.80 30.89
C LYS A 288 19.17 -26.25 31.07
N TYR A 289 19.00 -26.77 32.28
CA TYR A 289 19.54 -28.08 32.67
C TYR A 289 18.50 -29.21 32.68
N LYS A 290 17.26 -28.90 32.33
CA LYS A 290 16.15 -29.84 32.39
C LYS A 290 15.75 -30.33 30.99
N ARG A 291 15.18 -31.52 30.89
CA ARG A 291 14.49 -32.03 29.72
C ARG A 291 13.00 -31.85 29.86
N ILE A 292 12.27 -31.91 28.75
CA ILE A 292 10.81 -31.70 28.68
C ILE A 292 10.13 -32.66 29.68
N THR A 293 10.55 -33.90 29.79
CA THR A 293 9.95 -34.89 30.70
C THR A 293 8.42 -34.97 30.46
N ALA A 294 7.61 -35.84 30.84
CA ALA A 294 6.16 -35.81 30.66
C ALA A 294 5.53 -34.48 31.20
N ASN A 295 4.25 -34.25 31.00
CA ASN A 295 3.49 -33.11 31.55
C ASN A 295 3.47 -33.12 33.10
N SER A 296 4.61 -32.81 33.73
CA SER A 296 4.86 -32.79 35.12
C SER A 296 5.59 -31.52 35.50
N GLU A 297 5.27 -30.94 36.66
CA GLU A 297 6.01 -29.82 37.23
C GLU A 297 7.44 -30.22 37.62
N HIS A 298 7.66 -31.53 37.95
CA HIS A 298 8.99 -32.08 38.25
C HIS A 298 9.71 -32.43 36.95
N LYS A 299 10.72 -31.65 36.57
CA LYS A 299 11.54 -31.86 35.37
C LYS A 299 12.83 -32.58 35.73
N GLU A 300 13.17 -33.60 34.95
CA GLU A 300 14.42 -34.36 35.12
C GLU A 300 15.60 -33.68 34.42
N THR A 301 16.81 -34.00 34.83
CA THR A 301 18.03 -33.47 34.23
C THR A 301 18.14 -33.90 32.77
N TYR A 302 18.54 -32.95 31.92
CA TYR A 302 18.76 -33.17 30.50
C TYR A 302 19.90 -34.17 30.25
N VAL A 303 19.68 -35.12 29.35
CA VAL A 303 20.67 -36.13 28.96
C VAL A 303 20.93 -36.01 27.45
N ARG A 304 22.06 -35.40 27.11
CA ARG A 304 22.41 -35.13 25.70
C ARG A 304 22.37 -36.35 24.79
N ASP A 305 22.87 -37.50 25.27
CA ASP A 305 22.91 -38.74 24.49
C ASP A 305 21.52 -39.26 24.13
N TRP A 306 20.53 -39.07 25.02
CA TRP A 306 19.15 -39.46 24.73
C TRP A 306 18.54 -38.55 23.65
N ALA A 307 18.74 -37.25 23.79
CA ALA A 307 18.30 -36.29 22.80
C ALA A 307 18.93 -36.58 21.42
N MET A 308 20.22 -36.88 21.36
CA MET A 308 20.90 -37.29 20.12
C MET A 308 20.33 -38.57 19.51
N GLY A 309 19.94 -39.54 20.34
CA GLY A 309 19.25 -40.74 19.86
C GLY A 309 17.89 -40.43 19.25
N LYS A 310 17.14 -39.49 19.84
CA LYS A 310 15.85 -39.01 19.30
C LYS A 310 16.01 -38.27 17.98
N ILE A 311 17.01 -37.41 17.87
CA ILE A 311 17.37 -36.73 16.64
C ILE A 311 17.54 -37.72 15.48
N GLN A 312 18.26 -38.83 15.71
CA GLN A 312 18.47 -39.84 14.70
C GLN A 312 17.17 -40.53 14.28
N ALA A 313 16.29 -40.83 15.23
CA ALA A 313 15.00 -41.45 14.97
C ALA A 313 14.04 -40.50 14.23
N HIS A 314 13.97 -39.23 14.63
CA HIS A 314 13.12 -38.24 13.98
C HIS A 314 13.61 -37.89 12.59
N ALA A 315 14.91 -37.90 12.31
CA ALA A 315 15.45 -37.73 10.97
C ALA A 315 15.04 -38.90 10.06
N ASP A 316 15.12 -40.16 10.59
CA ASP A 316 14.67 -41.35 9.85
C ASP A 316 13.15 -41.33 9.55
N ASP A 317 12.32 -40.92 10.51
CA ASP A 317 10.88 -40.78 10.32
C ASP A 317 10.52 -39.69 9.30
N TYR A 318 11.25 -38.59 9.33
CA TYR A 318 11.02 -37.51 8.35
C TYR A 318 11.41 -37.94 6.94
N ILE A 319 12.53 -38.61 6.75
CA ILE A 319 12.97 -39.17 5.47
C ILE A 319 11.95 -40.21 4.98
N HIS A 320 11.45 -41.09 5.88
CA HIS A 320 10.41 -42.04 5.53
C HIS A 320 9.13 -41.30 5.04
N SER A 321 8.75 -40.19 5.69
CA SER A 321 7.60 -39.38 5.27
C SER A 321 7.79 -38.74 3.90
N ILE A 322 8.99 -38.22 3.59
CA ILE A 322 9.32 -37.74 2.26
C ILE A 322 9.10 -38.84 1.20
N HIS A 323 9.57 -40.04 1.48
CA HIS A 323 9.36 -41.19 0.54
C HIS A 323 7.90 -41.55 0.37
N GLN A 324 7.11 -41.56 1.44
CA GLN A 324 5.67 -41.82 1.37
C GLN A 324 4.94 -40.80 0.52
N GLU A 325 5.26 -39.52 0.64
CA GLU A 325 4.66 -38.44 -0.18
C GLU A 325 5.03 -38.62 -1.65
N VAL A 326 6.30 -38.92 -1.99
CA VAL A 326 6.72 -39.21 -3.36
C VAL A 326 6.00 -40.44 -3.93
N GLU A 327 5.78 -41.49 -3.11
CA GLU A 327 5.04 -42.67 -3.51
C GLU A 327 3.57 -42.42 -3.76
N ALA A 328 2.93 -41.60 -2.91
CA ALA A 328 1.51 -41.24 -3.04
C ALA A 328 1.21 -40.42 -4.28
N TYR A 329 2.15 -39.58 -4.72
CA TYR A 329 1.95 -38.66 -5.85
C TYR A 329 1.84 -39.34 -7.22
N GLY A 330 2.34 -40.59 -7.40
CA GLY A 330 2.18 -41.40 -8.63
C GLY A 330 3.38 -41.42 -9.57
N GLU A 331 3.29 -42.32 -10.63
CA GLU A 331 4.46 -42.77 -11.40
C GLU A 331 4.92 -41.84 -12.54
N GLN A 332 4.13 -40.85 -12.99
CA GLN A 332 4.48 -40.02 -14.16
C GLN A 332 3.99 -38.59 -14.00
N SER A 333 4.65 -37.79 -13.16
CA SER A 333 4.43 -36.37 -13.15
C SER A 333 5.62 -35.64 -13.77
N TYR A 334 5.33 -34.75 -14.71
CA TYR A 334 6.31 -33.79 -15.21
C TYR A 334 5.69 -32.38 -15.08
N PRO A 335 6.33 -31.41 -14.45
CA PRO A 335 7.61 -31.55 -13.76
C PRO A 335 7.58 -32.53 -12.60
N PRO A 336 8.76 -33.01 -12.12
CA PRO A 336 8.83 -33.93 -10.98
C PRO A 336 8.24 -33.33 -9.71
N TYR A 337 7.66 -34.17 -8.86
CA TYR A 337 7.06 -33.73 -7.60
C TYR A 337 8.04 -33.00 -6.72
N LEU A 338 7.66 -31.81 -6.25
CA LEU A 338 8.46 -30.98 -5.33
C LEU A 338 7.72 -30.77 -4.01
N MET A 339 8.40 -31.11 -2.92
CA MET A 339 7.95 -30.78 -1.57
C MET A 339 8.81 -29.64 -1.03
N VAL A 340 8.22 -28.54 -0.63
CA VAL A 340 8.93 -27.41 -0.03
C VAL A 340 8.51 -27.27 1.43
N ALA A 341 9.47 -27.35 2.33
CA ALA A 341 9.24 -27.22 3.77
C ALA A 341 9.90 -25.94 4.31
N PRO A 342 9.19 -24.81 4.34
CA PRO A 342 9.68 -23.57 4.92
C PRO A 342 9.40 -23.53 6.42
N PHE A 343 10.37 -22.98 7.17
CA PHE A 343 10.31 -22.81 8.63
C PHE A 343 11.00 -21.52 9.02
N ASP A 344 10.61 -20.95 10.17
CA ASP A 344 11.43 -19.96 10.85
C ASP A 344 12.73 -20.62 11.32
N ALA A 345 13.85 -19.97 11.05
CA ALA A 345 15.17 -20.51 11.39
C ALA A 345 15.33 -20.68 12.91
N GLU A 346 14.77 -19.77 13.70
CA GLU A 346 14.85 -19.71 15.16
C GLU A 346 14.14 -20.91 15.82
N LEU A 347 13.26 -21.59 15.09
CA LEU A 347 12.70 -22.87 15.53
C LEU A 347 13.81 -23.89 15.79
N PHE A 348 14.84 -23.89 14.94
CA PHE A 348 15.97 -24.82 15.03
C PHE A 348 17.12 -24.24 15.86
N GLY A 349 17.08 -24.46 17.18
CA GLY A 349 18.08 -24.02 18.12
C GLY A 349 17.50 -23.25 19.30
N HIS A 350 16.77 -22.18 19.04
CA HIS A 350 16.16 -21.39 20.12
C HIS A 350 14.92 -22.11 20.70
N TRP A 351 13.90 -22.39 19.92
CA TRP A 351 12.71 -23.12 20.38
C TRP A 351 12.92 -24.61 20.53
N TRP A 352 13.65 -25.22 19.60
CA TRP A 352 14.07 -26.60 19.62
C TRP A 352 15.60 -26.70 19.65
N PHE A 353 16.18 -26.78 20.81
CA PHE A 353 17.63 -26.69 21.03
C PHE A 353 18.46 -27.65 20.18
N GLU A 354 17.93 -28.82 19.89
CA GLU A 354 18.57 -29.85 19.08
C GLU A 354 18.27 -29.73 17.58
N GLY A 355 17.52 -28.70 17.19
CA GLY A 355 17.11 -28.48 15.80
C GLY A 355 18.26 -28.41 14.79
N PRO A 356 19.38 -27.70 15.05
CA PRO A 356 20.54 -27.71 14.16
C PRO A 356 21.13 -29.10 13.92
N GLU A 357 21.20 -29.91 14.91
CA GLU A 357 21.68 -31.29 14.81
C GLU A 357 20.67 -32.21 14.09
N TRP A 358 19.38 -31.91 14.19
CA TRP A 358 18.38 -32.61 13.38
C TRP A 358 18.53 -32.29 11.90
N ILE A 359 18.75 -31.02 11.53
CA ILE A 359 19.05 -30.64 10.14
C ILE A 359 20.30 -31.38 9.64
N GLU A 360 21.37 -31.43 10.46
CA GLU A 360 22.58 -32.18 10.12
C GLU A 360 22.26 -33.64 9.85
N ALA A 361 21.51 -34.29 10.75
CA ALA A 361 21.13 -35.70 10.63
C ALA A 361 20.26 -35.97 9.42
N LEU A 362 19.25 -35.10 9.15
CA LEU A 362 18.38 -35.17 7.99
C LEU A 362 19.18 -35.11 6.68
N LEU A 363 20.07 -34.13 6.57
CA LEU A 363 20.90 -33.95 5.36
C LEU A 363 21.86 -35.13 5.16
N LYS A 364 22.56 -35.56 6.21
CA LYS A 364 23.53 -36.68 6.12
C LYS A 364 22.86 -38.00 5.75
N LYS A 365 21.77 -38.35 6.43
CA LYS A 365 21.05 -39.59 6.22
C LYS A 365 20.28 -39.61 4.90
N GLY A 366 19.73 -38.47 4.53
CA GLY A 366 18.98 -38.32 3.30
C GLY A 366 19.84 -38.22 2.03
N ALA A 367 21.14 -37.92 2.16
CA ALA A 367 22.02 -37.64 1.01
C ALA A 367 21.97 -38.66 -0.13
N ASP A 368 21.81 -39.95 0.19
CA ASP A 368 21.76 -41.04 -0.78
C ASP A 368 20.35 -41.47 -1.19
N SER A 369 19.31 -40.98 -0.53
CA SER A 369 17.92 -41.47 -0.68
C SER A 369 16.89 -40.38 -0.96
N VAL A 370 17.20 -39.11 -0.63
CA VAL A 370 16.35 -37.94 -0.89
C VAL A 370 17.01 -37.07 -1.95
N SER A 371 16.27 -36.68 -2.95
CA SER A 371 16.73 -35.72 -3.97
C SER A 371 16.55 -34.30 -3.42
N PHE A 372 17.52 -33.84 -2.61
CA PHE A 372 17.52 -32.44 -2.13
C PHE A 372 17.71 -31.49 -3.30
N ILE A 373 17.01 -30.35 -3.26
CA ILE A 373 17.11 -29.31 -4.27
C ILE A 373 16.76 -27.94 -3.69
N THR A 374 17.42 -26.89 -4.15
CA THR A 374 16.98 -25.52 -3.85
C THR A 374 15.92 -25.06 -4.85
N PRO A 375 15.06 -24.08 -4.49
CA PRO A 375 14.11 -23.47 -5.44
C PRO A 375 14.79 -22.95 -6.70
N GLU A 376 15.95 -22.33 -6.59
CA GLU A 376 16.71 -21.83 -7.74
C GLU A 376 17.12 -22.93 -8.69
N GLU A 377 17.65 -24.02 -8.18
CA GLU A 377 18.07 -25.15 -8.99
C GLU A 377 16.86 -25.89 -9.61
N TYR A 378 15.77 -26.04 -8.86
CA TYR A 378 14.52 -26.62 -9.39
C TYR A 378 13.95 -25.75 -10.50
N MET A 379 13.86 -24.44 -10.30
CA MET A 379 13.45 -23.48 -11.30
C MET A 379 14.34 -23.57 -12.55
N HIS A 380 15.67 -23.62 -12.39
CA HIS A 380 16.60 -23.70 -13.50
C HIS A 380 16.40 -24.96 -14.36
N ARG A 381 16.03 -26.08 -13.73
CA ARG A 381 15.79 -27.37 -14.44
C ARG A 381 14.42 -27.44 -15.13
N HIS A 382 13.39 -26.78 -14.57
CA HIS A 382 11.98 -27.05 -14.91
C HIS A 382 11.15 -25.79 -15.25
N TYR A 383 11.74 -24.63 -15.45
CA TYR A 383 11.02 -23.35 -15.60
C TYR A 383 10.02 -23.30 -16.79
N TYR A 384 10.13 -24.15 -17.79
CA TYR A 384 9.19 -24.22 -18.91
C TYR A 384 7.88 -24.96 -18.58
N ASP A 385 7.82 -25.64 -17.46
CA ASP A 385 6.80 -26.65 -17.19
C ASP A 385 5.74 -26.19 -16.18
N PHE A 386 5.82 -24.93 -15.73
CA PHE A 386 4.92 -24.41 -14.70
C PHE A 386 3.65 -23.82 -15.31
N THR A 387 2.50 -24.15 -14.70
CA THR A 387 1.20 -23.57 -15.05
C THR A 387 1.15 -22.10 -14.63
N THR A 388 0.58 -21.23 -15.47
CA THR A 388 0.29 -19.85 -15.09
C THR A 388 -1.09 -19.78 -14.46
N SER A 389 -1.19 -19.26 -13.24
CA SER A 389 -2.44 -19.14 -12.49
C SER A 389 -2.54 -17.84 -11.71
N HIS A 390 -3.75 -17.33 -11.55
CA HIS A 390 -4.04 -16.20 -10.68
C HIS A 390 -4.17 -16.68 -9.24
N VAL A 391 -3.37 -16.10 -8.36
CA VAL A 391 -3.36 -16.39 -6.94
C VAL A 391 -4.04 -15.27 -6.19
N SER A 392 -4.97 -15.62 -5.30
CA SER A 392 -5.66 -14.67 -4.43
C SER A 392 -4.83 -14.30 -3.20
N PHE A 393 -5.29 -13.31 -2.44
CA PHE A 393 -4.70 -12.97 -1.15
C PHE A 393 -4.62 -14.19 -0.23
N SER A 394 -3.44 -14.39 0.36
CA SER A 394 -3.17 -15.53 1.25
C SER A 394 -1.99 -15.25 2.16
N THR A 395 -1.92 -15.96 3.29
CA THR A 395 -0.80 -15.95 4.24
C THR A 395 -0.62 -17.34 4.85
N TRP A 396 0.43 -17.54 5.65
CA TRP A 396 0.58 -18.75 6.46
C TRP A 396 0.03 -18.62 7.91
N GLY A 397 -0.60 -17.46 8.19
CA GLY A 397 -1.19 -17.17 9.49
C GLY A 397 -2.50 -17.91 9.75
N ARG A 398 -3.18 -17.54 10.83
CA ARG A 398 -4.46 -18.11 11.25
C ARG A 398 -5.45 -18.12 10.09
N ASP A 399 -6.05 -19.27 9.85
CA ASP A 399 -7.04 -19.52 8.79
C ASP A 399 -6.56 -19.19 7.35
N GLY A 400 -5.25 -18.99 7.16
CA GLY A 400 -4.64 -18.73 5.86
C GLY A 400 -4.77 -17.29 5.35
N TYR A 401 -5.26 -16.37 6.19
CA TYR A 401 -5.49 -14.96 5.83
C TYR A 401 -4.83 -14.01 6.82
N GLY A 402 -5.19 -12.73 6.76
CA GLY A 402 -4.51 -11.65 7.47
C GLY A 402 -4.95 -11.38 8.91
N ASP A 403 -5.77 -12.21 9.52
CA ASP A 403 -6.41 -11.97 10.82
C ASP A 403 -5.42 -11.75 12.00
N VAL A 404 -4.23 -12.32 11.92
CA VAL A 404 -3.16 -12.07 12.90
C VAL A 404 -2.66 -10.65 12.83
N TRP A 405 -2.54 -10.10 11.62
CA TRP A 405 -1.96 -8.77 11.37
C TRP A 405 -3.00 -7.65 11.28
N LEU A 406 -4.30 -7.97 11.17
CA LEU A 406 -5.37 -6.98 11.18
C LEU A 406 -6.59 -7.51 11.94
N ASN A 407 -6.74 -7.07 13.18
CA ASN A 407 -7.85 -7.40 14.08
C ASN A 407 -8.09 -6.27 15.09
N GLU A 408 -9.00 -6.46 16.04
CA GLU A 408 -9.36 -5.44 17.03
C GLU A 408 -8.18 -4.97 17.90
N THR A 409 -7.15 -5.80 18.10
CA THR A 409 -6.01 -5.47 18.95
C THR A 409 -4.97 -4.58 18.27
N ASN A 410 -4.86 -4.64 16.93
CA ASN A 410 -3.78 -4.01 16.16
C ASN A 410 -4.23 -3.09 15.02
N THR A 411 -5.54 -3.01 14.72
CA THR A 411 -6.08 -2.19 13.62
C THR A 411 -5.71 -0.70 13.75
N PHE A 412 -5.50 -0.19 14.97
CA PHE A 412 -5.11 1.21 15.20
C PHE A 412 -3.77 1.58 14.55
N LEU A 413 -2.86 0.62 14.35
CA LEU A 413 -1.55 0.84 13.72
C LEU A 413 -1.72 1.33 12.26
N TYR A 414 -2.62 0.72 11.51
CA TYR A 414 -2.75 0.94 10.06
C TYR A 414 -3.20 2.35 9.69
N LYS A 415 -4.04 2.97 10.51
CA LYS A 415 -4.40 4.38 10.33
C LYS A 415 -3.14 5.27 10.29
N HIS A 416 -2.20 4.99 11.18
CA HIS A 416 -0.95 5.75 11.27
C HIS A 416 0.04 5.35 10.18
N HIS A 417 0.15 4.06 9.84
CA HIS A 417 1.00 3.58 8.75
C HIS A 417 0.64 4.25 7.44
N HIS A 418 -0.64 4.25 7.07
CA HIS A 418 -1.14 4.85 5.84
C HIS A 418 -0.96 6.38 5.83
N GLN A 419 -1.15 7.05 6.98
CA GLN A 419 -0.90 8.48 7.09
C GLN A 419 0.58 8.81 6.86
N MET A 420 1.51 8.03 7.44
CA MET A 420 2.94 8.22 7.22
C MET A 420 3.33 8.01 5.75
N GLU A 421 2.73 7.04 5.04
CA GLU A 421 2.95 6.83 3.61
C GLU A 421 2.54 8.05 2.77
N GLN A 422 1.36 8.59 3.03
CA GLN A 422 0.84 9.77 2.34
C GLN A 422 1.69 11.01 2.64
N ASP A 423 2.09 11.18 3.90
CA ASP A 423 2.95 12.27 4.33
C ASP A 423 4.35 12.19 3.69
N LEU A 424 4.90 10.97 3.52
CA LEU A 424 6.16 10.77 2.78
C LEU A 424 6.02 11.21 1.33
N ALA A 425 5.04 10.67 0.61
CA ALA A 425 4.83 11.00 -0.79
C ALA A 425 4.65 12.53 -0.99
N THR A 426 3.83 13.15 -0.15
CA THR A 426 3.59 14.60 -0.19
C THR A 426 4.86 15.39 0.14
N THR A 427 5.58 15.01 1.19
CA THR A 427 6.78 15.73 1.61
C THR A 427 7.88 15.63 0.56
N VAL A 428 8.12 14.45 0.01
CA VAL A 428 9.15 14.27 -1.02
C VAL A 428 8.79 15.04 -2.29
N ALA A 429 7.51 15.07 -2.69
CA ALA A 429 7.04 15.82 -3.84
C ALA A 429 7.20 17.36 -3.69
N LEU A 430 7.14 17.89 -2.46
CA LEU A 430 7.31 19.30 -2.21
C LEU A 430 8.75 19.81 -2.41
N PHE A 431 9.75 18.94 -2.32
CA PHE A 431 11.18 19.32 -2.41
C PHE A 431 11.82 18.86 -3.72
N ASN A 432 11.63 19.62 -4.78
CA ASN A 432 12.16 19.30 -6.12
C ASN A 432 13.71 19.27 -6.16
N GLU A 433 14.37 20.23 -5.53
CA GLU A 433 15.84 20.28 -5.40
C GLU A 433 16.23 20.38 -3.91
N PRO A 434 16.09 19.29 -3.15
CA PRO A 434 16.38 19.35 -1.73
C PRO A 434 17.86 19.59 -1.45
N SER A 435 18.17 20.43 -0.46
CA SER A 435 19.51 20.52 0.10
C SER A 435 19.94 19.17 0.69
N SER A 436 21.23 18.99 0.95
CA SER A 436 21.75 17.78 1.58
C SER A 436 21.05 17.47 2.92
N LEU A 437 20.80 18.49 3.74
CA LEU A 437 20.10 18.36 5.01
C LEU A 437 18.64 17.92 4.83
N GLN A 438 17.93 18.51 3.88
CA GLN A 438 16.54 18.15 3.56
C GLN A 438 16.42 16.72 3.03
N ARG A 439 17.33 16.32 2.12
CA ARG A 439 17.37 14.96 1.59
C ARG A 439 17.60 13.93 2.69
N ARG A 440 18.61 14.14 3.54
CA ARG A 440 18.88 13.26 4.69
C ARG A 440 17.68 13.16 5.63
N ALA A 441 16.95 14.27 5.85
CA ALA A 441 15.76 14.26 6.68
C ALA A 441 14.63 13.39 6.06
N MET A 442 14.38 13.52 4.76
CA MET A 442 13.42 12.68 4.06
C MET A 442 13.85 11.20 4.08
N GLN A 443 15.12 10.90 3.89
CA GLN A 443 15.67 9.55 4.03
C GLN A 443 15.47 9.01 5.46
N GLN A 444 15.64 9.84 6.48
CA GLN A 444 15.36 9.44 7.86
C GLN A 444 13.86 9.22 8.08
N MET A 445 12.99 10.03 7.48
CA MET A 445 11.54 9.78 7.52
C MET A 445 11.19 8.43 6.87
N VAL A 446 11.83 8.05 5.77
CA VAL A 446 11.65 6.71 5.16
C VAL A 446 12.03 5.62 6.15
N ARG A 447 13.18 5.73 6.83
CA ARG A 447 13.62 4.75 7.85
C ARG A 447 12.63 4.64 9.00
N GLU A 448 12.17 5.78 9.53
CA GLU A 448 11.20 5.78 10.64
C GLU A 448 9.87 5.14 10.21
N TRP A 449 9.39 5.43 8.99
CA TRP A 449 8.21 4.75 8.44
C TRP A 449 8.45 3.25 8.28
N MET A 450 9.55 2.83 7.67
CA MET A 450 9.87 1.42 7.50
C MET A 450 9.88 0.67 8.83
N LEU A 451 10.54 1.20 9.85
CA LEU A 451 10.60 0.57 11.18
C LEU A 451 9.25 0.59 11.91
N ALA A 452 8.37 1.55 11.60
CA ALA A 452 7.02 1.58 12.17
C ALA A 452 6.09 0.53 11.58
N VAL A 453 6.27 0.13 10.30
CA VAL A 453 5.34 -0.77 9.59
C VAL A 453 5.75 -2.25 9.60
N SER A 454 6.74 -2.64 10.41
CA SER A 454 7.12 -4.04 10.58
C SER A 454 5.92 -4.90 10.99
N SER A 455 5.78 -6.11 10.39
CA SER A 455 4.72 -7.06 10.73
C SER A 455 4.77 -7.52 12.19
N ASP A 456 5.96 -7.49 12.78
CA ASP A 456 6.20 -7.88 14.17
C ASP A 456 5.31 -7.13 15.16
N TRP A 457 5.10 -5.82 14.96
CA TRP A 457 4.29 -5.04 15.89
C TRP A 457 2.85 -5.55 15.94
N ALA A 458 2.24 -5.76 14.77
CA ALA A 458 0.88 -6.29 14.70
C ALA A 458 0.78 -7.71 15.27
N PHE A 459 1.77 -8.57 14.99
CA PHE A 459 1.88 -9.92 15.54
C PHE A 459 1.98 -9.93 17.07
N ILE A 460 2.85 -9.10 17.65
CA ILE A 460 3.02 -8.98 19.10
C ILE A 460 1.73 -8.49 19.76
N PHE A 461 0.96 -7.59 19.12
CA PHE A 461 -0.33 -7.16 19.65
C PHE A 461 -1.38 -8.28 19.63
N ASP A 462 -1.41 -9.12 18.60
CA ASP A 462 -2.30 -10.30 18.56
C ASP A 462 -1.96 -11.29 19.67
N GLY A 463 -0.66 -11.59 19.84
CA GLY A 463 -0.16 -12.51 20.86
C GLY A 463 -0.19 -11.97 22.30
N GLN A 464 -0.38 -10.65 22.48
CA GLN A 464 -0.42 -9.94 23.77
C GLN A 464 0.82 -10.11 24.67
N SER A 465 1.86 -10.80 24.20
CA SER A 465 3.16 -10.87 24.87
C SER A 465 3.97 -9.62 24.48
N THR A 466 4.57 -8.94 25.45
CA THR A 466 5.40 -7.74 25.22
C THR A 466 4.72 -6.61 24.41
N ALA A 467 3.38 -6.51 24.44
CA ALA A 467 2.61 -5.50 23.70
C ALA A 467 3.02 -4.04 24.02
N GLN A 468 3.44 -3.79 25.28
CA GLN A 468 3.95 -2.48 25.68
C GLN A 468 5.21 -2.09 24.91
N TYR A 469 6.14 -3.03 24.70
CA TYR A 469 7.33 -2.80 23.91
C TYR A 469 7.01 -2.46 22.45
N ALA A 470 6.14 -3.25 21.82
CA ALA A 470 5.70 -2.97 20.44
C ALA A 470 5.05 -1.58 20.31
N TYR A 471 4.22 -1.21 21.31
CA TYR A 471 3.59 0.11 21.34
C TYR A 471 4.63 1.23 21.45
N GLU A 472 5.59 1.11 22.35
CA GLU A 472 6.64 2.13 22.52
C GLU A 472 7.52 2.25 21.28
N ARG A 473 7.90 1.13 20.66
CA ARG A 473 8.67 1.11 19.41
C ARG A 473 7.91 1.83 18.30
N PHE A 474 6.69 1.40 18.01
CA PHE A 474 5.84 2.04 17.02
C PHE A 474 5.66 3.54 17.29
N LYS A 475 5.27 3.91 18.52
CA LYS A 475 5.04 5.30 18.93
C LYS A 475 6.29 6.15 18.75
N ASN A 476 7.47 5.63 19.11
CA ASN A 476 8.72 6.36 18.97
C ASN A 476 9.05 6.64 17.50
N HIS A 477 8.91 5.66 16.61
CA HIS A 477 9.11 5.85 15.18
C HIS A 477 8.10 6.83 14.58
N PHE A 478 6.82 6.70 14.94
CA PHE A 478 5.76 7.60 14.52
C PHE A 478 6.02 9.05 14.98
N ASN A 479 6.42 9.27 16.24
CA ASN A 479 6.70 10.60 16.77
C ASN A 479 7.95 11.23 16.09
N ARG A 480 9.02 10.46 15.86
CA ARG A 480 10.21 10.94 15.16
C ARG A 480 9.89 11.32 13.73
N PHE A 481 9.14 10.49 13.03
CA PHE A 481 8.65 10.77 11.70
C PHE A 481 7.91 12.11 11.62
N ASN A 482 6.91 12.31 12.48
CA ASN A 482 6.12 13.55 12.49
C ASN A 482 6.99 14.77 12.85
N HIS A 483 7.87 14.65 13.83
CA HIS A 483 8.75 15.75 14.20
C HIS A 483 9.73 16.12 13.07
N LEU A 484 10.29 15.15 12.35
CA LEU A 484 11.11 15.38 11.17
C LEU A 484 10.30 16.08 10.08
N LYS A 485 9.09 15.61 9.78
CA LYS A 485 8.17 16.23 8.82
C LYS A 485 7.89 17.70 9.19
N GLU A 486 7.44 17.96 10.42
CA GLU A 486 7.09 19.31 10.88
C GLU A 486 8.29 20.26 10.82
N THR A 487 9.44 19.84 11.35
CA THR A 487 10.65 20.68 11.35
C THR A 487 11.19 20.93 9.95
N LEU A 488 11.07 19.95 9.05
CA LEU A 488 11.46 20.09 7.65
C LEU A 488 10.55 21.08 6.91
N LEU A 489 9.23 20.96 7.05
CA LEU A 489 8.23 21.82 6.40
C LEU A 489 8.28 23.26 6.94
N ASN A 490 8.54 23.45 8.23
CA ASN A 490 8.65 24.75 8.86
C ASN A 490 10.05 25.39 8.77
N HIS A 491 10.98 24.78 8.03
CA HIS A 491 12.37 25.24 7.92
C HIS A 491 13.10 25.37 9.28
N GLN A 492 12.75 24.54 10.25
CA GLN A 492 13.31 24.53 11.61
C GLN A 492 14.28 23.36 11.85
N LEU A 493 14.50 22.54 10.84
CA LEU A 493 15.38 21.37 10.94
C LEU A 493 16.83 21.79 11.19
N THR A 494 17.46 21.19 12.21
CA THR A 494 18.87 21.41 12.53
C THR A 494 19.72 20.19 12.24
N GLU A 495 20.97 20.43 11.80
CA GLU A 495 21.96 19.36 11.56
C GLU A 495 22.18 18.49 12.81
N ALA A 496 22.30 19.11 13.98
CA ALA A 496 22.52 18.39 15.23
C ALA A 496 21.37 17.44 15.61
N TYR A 497 20.13 17.86 15.37
CA TYR A 497 18.96 17.02 15.64
C TYR A 497 18.93 15.82 14.69
N LEU A 498 19.08 16.07 13.37
CA LEU A 498 19.06 15.02 12.36
C LEU A 498 20.18 13.98 12.60
N THR A 499 21.41 14.43 12.81
CA THR A 499 22.56 13.54 13.09
C THR A 499 22.31 12.65 14.30
N ARG A 500 21.70 13.18 15.37
CA ARG A 500 21.33 12.37 16.54
C ARG A 500 20.29 11.30 16.19
N MET A 501 19.31 11.62 15.34
CA MET A 501 18.30 10.62 14.91
C MET A 501 18.91 9.51 14.06
N GLU A 502 19.79 9.87 13.11
CA GLU A 502 20.51 8.89 12.29
C GLU A 502 21.41 7.97 13.12
N GLN A 503 22.05 8.50 14.16
CA GLN A 503 22.91 7.70 15.06
C GLN A 503 22.12 6.79 16.01
N ALA A 504 20.94 7.25 16.45
CA ALA A 504 20.09 6.46 17.34
C ALA A 504 19.61 5.16 16.68
N PHE A 505 19.26 5.21 15.41
CA PHE A 505 18.78 4.05 14.63
C PHE A 505 19.43 4.05 13.23
N PRO A 506 20.70 3.62 13.16
CA PRO A 506 21.45 3.53 11.89
C PRO A 506 21.00 2.31 11.07
N PHE A 507 19.72 2.29 10.69
CA PHE A 507 19.12 1.25 9.89
C PHE A 507 19.20 1.64 8.41
N LEU A 508 19.73 0.76 7.56
CA LEU A 508 19.90 0.97 6.12
C LEU A 508 20.68 2.27 5.81
N GLU A 509 21.98 2.17 5.64
CA GLU A 509 22.86 3.34 5.42
C GLU A 509 22.35 4.26 4.30
N LYS A 510 21.84 3.67 3.23
CA LYS A 510 21.30 4.37 2.06
C LYS A 510 19.88 3.93 1.81
N VAL A 511 18.96 4.88 1.78
CA VAL A 511 17.58 4.68 1.35
C VAL A 511 17.24 5.71 0.28
N ASP A 512 16.30 5.37 -0.60
CA ASP A 512 15.92 6.20 -1.74
C ASP A 512 14.53 6.80 -1.50
N GLU A 513 14.50 8.04 -1.03
CA GLU A 513 13.27 8.79 -0.82
C GLU A 513 12.49 9.03 -2.11
N GLN A 514 13.16 9.03 -3.27
CA GLN A 514 12.54 9.32 -4.56
C GLN A 514 11.62 8.19 -5.04
N ILE A 515 11.71 7.00 -4.45
CA ILE A 515 10.77 5.91 -4.76
C ILE A 515 9.32 6.33 -4.44
N PHE A 516 9.13 7.20 -3.43
CA PHE A 516 7.81 7.71 -3.05
C PHE A 516 7.21 8.72 -4.02
N LEU A 517 8.01 9.28 -4.94
CA LEU A 517 7.48 10.12 -6.02
C LEU A 517 6.63 9.29 -6.97
N SER A 518 5.48 9.81 -7.35
CA SER A 518 4.72 9.28 -8.48
C SER A 518 5.56 9.38 -9.77
N GLU A 519 5.23 8.64 -10.81
CA GLU A 519 5.89 8.79 -12.12
C GLU A 519 5.79 10.23 -12.63
N HIS A 520 4.68 10.88 -12.35
CA HIS A 520 4.46 12.29 -12.63
C HIS A 520 5.47 13.19 -11.89
N ASP A 521 5.60 13.02 -10.58
CA ASP A 521 6.53 13.83 -9.77
C ASP A 521 7.98 13.61 -10.19
N ARG A 522 8.38 12.36 -10.51
CA ARG A 522 9.71 12.03 -11.04
C ARG A 522 10.00 12.76 -12.35
N TYR A 523 9.01 12.85 -13.24
CA TYR A 523 9.15 13.59 -14.50
C TYR A 523 9.34 15.07 -14.22
N VAL A 524 8.51 15.70 -13.40
CA VAL A 524 8.63 17.10 -12.99
C VAL A 524 10.00 17.39 -12.36
N HIS A 525 10.49 16.50 -11.48
CA HIS A 525 11.80 16.65 -10.83
C HIS A 525 12.98 16.39 -11.76
N SER A 526 12.82 15.61 -12.83
CA SER A 526 13.88 15.36 -13.82
C SER A 526 14.08 16.50 -14.79
N VAL A 527 13.07 17.36 -14.96
CA VAL A 527 13.15 18.55 -15.85
C VAL A 527 13.82 19.68 -15.09
N LYS A 528 15.15 19.82 -15.27
CA LYS A 528 15.84 21.01 -14.75
C LYS A 528 15.28 22.27 -15.39
N PRO A 529 15.05 23.36 -14.64
CA PRO A 529 14.55 24.63 -15.17
C PRO A 529 15.41 25.24 -16.30
N SER A 530 16.68 24.85 -16.39
CA SER A 530 17.61 25.31 -17.44
C SER A 530 17.49 24.55 -18.77
N ASN A 531 16.71 23.47 -18.84
CA ASN A 531 16.47 22.69 -20.05
C ASN A 531 15.01 22.76 -20.54
N LEU A 532 14.25 23.72 -20.07
CA LEU A 532 13.04 24.11 -20.73
C LEU A 532 13.43 24.64 -22.12
N VAL A 533 13.47 23.73 -23.10
CA VAL A 533 13.21 24.11 -24.48
C VAL A 533 11.92 24.90 -24.41
N PRO A 534 11.83 26.11 -24.97
CA PRO A 534 10.62 26.92 -24.91
C PRO A 534 9.47 25.99 -25.31
N ALA A 535 8.47 25.86 -24.44
CA ALA A 535 7.37 24.90 -24.56
C ALA A 535 6.87 24.98 -26.01
N ASN A 536 6.98 23.87 -26.73
CA ASN A 536 6.52 23.83 -28.13
C ASN A 536 5.04 24.09 -28.06
N LYS A 537 4.60 25.29 -28.47
CA LYS A 537 3.20 25.73 -28.41
C LYS A 537 2.36 24.71 -29.16
N LYS A 538 1.54 23.96 -28.43
CA LYS A 538 0.65 22.97 -29.03
C LYS A 538 -0.60 23.64 -29.56
N LYS A 539 -1.12 23.12 -30.67
CA LYS A 539 -2.43 23.44 -31.20
C LYS A 539 -3.39 22.31 -30.81
N ILE A 540 -4.25 22.60 -29.85
CA ILE A 540 -5.11 21.62 -29.19
C ILE A 540 -6.53 21.77 -29.71
N LEU A 541 -7.12 20.67 -30.22
CA LEU A 541 -8.54 20.63 -30.60
C LEU A 541 -9.31 19.95 -29.47
N MET A 542 -10.19 20.72 -28.81
CA MET A 542 -11.12 20.19 -27.82
C MET A 542 -12.48 19.88 -28.44
N LEU A 543 -13.01 18.71 -28.23
CA LEU A 543 -14.35 18.30 -28.64
C LEU A 543 -15.24 18.19 -27.41
N SER A 544 -16.26 19.01 -27.33
CA SER A 544 -17.25 19.01 -26.27
C SER A 544 -18.64 19.28 -26.79
N TRP A 545 -19.66 18.56 -26.36
CA TRP A 545 -21.03 18.81 -26.77
C TRP A 545 -21.63 20.05 -26.10
N GLU A 546 -21.12 20.47 -24.94
CA GLU A 546 -21.51 21.71 -24.26
C GLU A 546 -20.27 22.59 -23.96
N PHE A 547 -20.46 23.88 -24.04
CA PHE A 547 -19.48 24.93 -23.75
C PHE A 547 -20.24 26.23 -23.48
N PRO A 548 -19.75 27.14 -22.61
CA PRO A 548 -20.49 28.37 -22.31
C PRO A 548 -20.93 29.13 -23.55
N PRO A 549 -22.18 29.67 -23.59
CA PRO A 549 -23.12 29.80 -22.48
C PRO A 549 -24.01 28.58 -22.23
N MET A 550 -23.86 27.50 -22.98
CA MET A 550 -24.58 26.27 -22.76
C MET A 550 -23.90 25.49 -21.60
N MET A 551 -24.56 25.47 -20.45
CA MET A 551 -24.07 24.81 -19.24
C MET A 551 -25.16 23.88 -18.70
N VAL A 552 -25.00 22.56 -18.93
CA VAL A 552 -25.91 21.54 -18.42
C VAL A 552 -25.35 20.91 -17.14
N GLY A 553 -24.03 20.82 -17.05
CA GLY A 553 -23.33 20.22 -15.91
C GLY A 553 -21.91 20.73 -15.71
N GLY A 554 -21.12 19.98 -14.98
CA GLY A 554 -19.72 20.32 -14.68
C GLY A 554 -18.78 20.23 -15.89
N LEU A 555 -19.15 19.48 -16.94
CA LEU A 555 -18.34 19.26 -18.13
C LEU A 555 -18.05 20.59 -18.87
N SER A 556 -19.07 21.39 -19.12
CA SER A 556 -18.94 22.70 -19.79
C SER A 556 -17.95 23.60 -19.07
N ARG A 557 -18.00 23.60 -17.73
CA ARG A 557 -17.12 24.39 -16.89
C ARG A 557 -15.69 23.87 -16.93
N HIS A 558 -15.53 22.55 -16.83
CA HIS A 558 -14.22 21.91 -16.96
C HIS A 558 -13.53 22.27 -18.28
N VAL A 559 -14.23 22.11 -19.39
CA VAL A 559 -13.67 22.39 -20.73
C VAL A 559 -13.30 23.87 -20.88
N PHE A 560 -14.13 24.78 -20.35
CA PHE A 560 -13.84 26.20 -20.39
C PHE A 560 -12.62 26.58 -19.56
N ASP A 561 -12.59 26.16 -18.28
CA ASP A 561 -11.52 26.56 -17.36
C ASP A 561 -10.18 25.91 -17.74
N LEU A 562 -10.18 24.64 -18.18
CA LEU A 562 -9.00 23.97 -18.74
C LEU A 562 -8.51 24.69 -20.01
N SER A 563 -9.41 25.01 -20.93
CA SER A 563 -9.04 25.74 -22.16
C SER A 563 -8.42 27.09 -21.84
N ARG A 564 -8.97 27.82 -20.86
CA ARG A 564 -8.44 29.10 -20.38
C ARG A 564 -7.05 28.96 -19.78
N ALA A 565 -6.84 27.95 -18.94
CA ALA A 565 -5.54 27.70 -18.31
C ALA A 565 -4.48 27.33 -19.37
N LEU A 566 -4.80 26.46 -20.33
CA LEU A 566 -3.91 26.08 -21.43
C LEU A 566 -3.58 27.28 -22.35
N THR A 567 -4.57 28.14 -22.62
CA THR A 567 -4.36 29.37 -23.42
C THR A 567 -3.47 30.37 -22.69
N LYS A 568 -3.66 30.52 -21.36
CA LYS A 568 -2.81 31.36 -20.50
C LYS A 568 -1.35 30.87 -20.47
N ASP A 569 -1.15 29.57 -20.58
CA ASP A 569 0.17 28.92 -20.67
C ASP A 569 0.79 29.02 -22.09
N GLY A 570 0.09 29.63 -23.03
CA GLY A 570 0.57 29.98 -24.36
C GLY A 570 0.24 29.00 -25.48
N HIS A 571 -0.57 27.96 -25.20
CA HIS A 571 -1.06 27.03 -26.19
C HIS A 571 -2.19 27.62 -27.01
N GLU A 572 -2.35 27.18 -28.30
CA GLU A 572 -3.44 27.57 -29.16
C GLU A 572 -4.59 26.57 -29.00
N VAL A 573 -5.68 26.98 -28.38
CA VAL A 573 -6.81 26.09 -28.04
C VAL A 573 -8.01 26.40 -28.95
N HIS A 574 -8.52 25.36 -29.60
CA HIS A 574 -9.71 25.39 -30.45
C HIS A 574 -10.78 24.49 -29.85
N VAL A 575 -11.96 25.02 -29.56
CA VAL A 575 -13.08 24.25 -29.00
C VAL A 575 -14.16 24.12 -30.08
N LEU A 576 -14.55 22.90 -30.40
CA LEU A 576 -15.63 22.57 -31.29
C LEU A 576 -16.81 22.03 -30.47
N THR A 577 -17.93 22.76 -30.51
CA THR A 577 -19.09 22.52 -29.65
C THR A 577 -20.43 22.70 -30.35
N SER A 578 -21.55 22.40 -29.68
CA SER A 578 -22.89 22.59 -30.24
C SER A 578 -23.28 24.07 -30.33
N TYR A 579 -24.15 24.37 -31.28
CA TYR A 579 -24.67 25.72 -31.47
C TYR A 579 -25.66 26.14 -30.39
N VAL A 580 -25.54 27.40 -29.99
CA VAL A 580 -26.50 28.06 -29.09
C VAL A 580 -27.15 29.22 -29.80
N GLU A 581 -28.48 29.33 -29.75
CA GLU A 581 -29.23 30.39 -30.40
C GLU A 581 -28.84 31.76 -29.83
N GLY A 582 -28.64 32.72 -30.73
CA GLY A 582 -28.19 34.08 -30.36
C GLY A 582 -26.67 34.25 -30.26
N TYR A 583 -25.88 33.18 -30.39
CA TYR A 583 -24.41 33.23 -30.33
C TYR A 583 -23.77 32.99 -31.71
N PRO A 584 -22.59 33.57 -31.97
CA PRO A 584 -21.91 33.41 -33.26
C PRO A 584 -21.42 31.96 -33.45
N THR A 585 -21.35 31.54 -34.72
CA THR A 585 -20.78 30.20 -35.07
C THR A 585 -19.27 30.13 -34.88
N TYR A 586 -18.58 31.23 -34.76
CA TYR A 586 -17.18 31.39 -34.41
C TYR A 586 -16.97 32.63 -33.57
N GLU A 587 -16.20 32.51 -32.52
CA GLU A 587 -15.68 33.62 -31.71
C GLU A 587 -14.31 33.31 -31.16
N ASN A 588 -13.55 34.35 -30.82
CA ASN A 588 -12.36 34.21 -29.97
C ASN A 588 -12.73 34.74 -28.59
N ASN A 589 -12.80 33.83 -27.62
CA ASN A 589 -13.19 34.12 -26.26
C ASN A 589 -11.97 33.94 -25.34
N LEU A 590 -11.41 35.02 -24.83
CA LEU A 590 -10.20 35.02 -23.97
C LEU A 590 -9.00 34.27 -24.60
N GLY A 591 -8.84 34.32 -25.91
CA GLY A 591 -7.80 33.62 -26.65
C GLY A 591 -8.19 32.22 -27.11
N ILE A 592 -9.34 31.68 -26.69
CA ILE A 592 -9.87 30.39 -27.09
C ILE A 592 -10.66 30.55 -28.37
N HIS A 593 -10.36 29.77 -29.42
CA HIS A 593 -11.07 29.73 -30.67
C HIS A 593 -12.29 28.81 -30.57
N VAL A 594 -13.50 29.38 -30.46
CA VAL A 594 -14.74 28.61 -30.26
C VAL A 594 -15.52 28.50 -31.57
N TYR A 595 -15.78 27.26 -31.99
CA TYR A 595 -16.59 26.95 -33.19
C TYR A 595 -17.88 26.26 -32.75
N ARG A 596 -19.04 26.88 -33.04
CA ARG A 596 -20.36 26.32 -32.72
C ARG A 596 -21.03 25.77 -33.96
N VAL A 597 -21.34 24.46 -33.93
CA VAL A 597 -21.93 23.76 -35.06
C VAL A 597 -23.42 23.46 -34.83
N LYS A 598 -24.24 23.73 -35.84
CA LYS A 598 -25.65 23.29 -35.88
C LYS A 598 -25.68 21.87 -36.40
N GLY A 599 -26.41 20.98 -35.74
CA GLY A 599 -26.69 19.65 -36.26
C GLY A 599 -27.28 19.73 -37.66
N LEU A 600 -26.94 18.75 -38.49
CA LEU A 600 -27.38 18.75 -39.92
C LEU A 600 -28.89 18.57 -40.08
N GLN A 601 -29.58 18.04 -39.06
CA GLN A 601 -31.03 17.87 -39.05
C GLN A 601 -31.68 18.93 -38.13
N PRO A 602 -32.58 19.75 -38.60
CA PRO A 602 -33.26 20.78 -37.79
C PRO A 602 -34.19 20.22 -36.72
N LYS A 603 -34.72 18.99 -36.91
CA LYS A 603 -35.52 18.24 -35.92
C LYS A 603 -35.06 16.80 -35.94
N ALA A 604 -34.29 16.44 -34.92
CA ALA A 604 -33.91 15.04 -34.69
C ALA A 604 -35.13 14.21 -34.22
N ALA A 605 -35.29 13.03 -34.77
CA ALA A 605 -36.37 12.11 -34.37
C ALA A 605 -36.12 11.44 -33.02
N SER A 606 -34.86 11.28 -32.67
CA SER A 606 -34.41 10.69 -31.37
C SER A 606 -33.18 11.43 -30.83
N PHE A 607 -32.83 11.10 -29.60
CA PHE A 607 -31.60 11.60 -28.96
C PHE A 607 -30.33 11.17 -29.73
N PHE A 608 -30.26 9.92 -30.17
CA PHE A 608 -29.13 9.43 -30.97
C PHE A 608 -29.04 10.07 -32.35
N ASP A 609 -30.19 10.39 -32.99
CA ASP A 609 -30.17 11.12 -34.25
C ASP A 609 -29.61 12.54 -34.09
N TRP A 610 -29.91 13.17 -32.94
CA TRP A 610 -29.31 14.46 -32.60
C TRP A 610 -27.79 14.35 -32.37
N VAL A 611 -27.32 13.34 -31.59
CA VAL A 611 -25.89 13.07 -31.38
C VAL A 611 -25.20 12.78 -32.71
N GLY A 612 -25.75 11.92 -33.55
CA GLY A 612 -25.21 11.62 -34.88
C GLY A 612 -25.11 12.86 -35.78
N SER A 613 -26.15 13.66 -35.80
CA SER A 613 -26.21 14.93 -36.57
C SER A 613 -25.17 15.94 -36.06
N LEU A 614 -24.99 16.07 -34.77
CA LEU A 614 -23.95 16.91 -34.14
C LEU A 614 -22.53 16.44 -34.54
N ASN A 615 -22.24 15.15 -34.43
CA ASN A 615 -20.93 14.61 -34.78
C ASN A 615 -20.59 14.80 -36.27
N MET A 616 -21.55 14.59 -37.17
CA MET A 616 -21.36 14.85 -38.59
C MET A 616 -21.09 16.34 -38.89
N ALA A 617 -21.80 17.26 -38.21
CA ALA A 617 -21.56 18.69 -38.31
C ALA A 617 -20.17 19.08 -37.77
N MET A 618 -19.70 18.46 -36.71
CA MET A 618 -18.34 18.63 -36.16
C MET A 618 -17.26 18.21 -37.16
N VAL A 619 -17.40 17.03 -37.77
CA VAL A 619 -16.45 16.53 -38.79
C VAL A 619 -16.42 17.48 -39.98
N HIS A 620 -17.59 17.93 -40.49
CA HIS A 620 -17.68 18.86 -41.61
C HIS A 620 -17.07 20.24 -41.28
N CYS A 621 -17.28 20.75 -40.07
CA CYS A 621 -16.67 22.00 -39.62
C CYS A 621 -15.15 21.87 -39.59
N LEU A 622 -14.65 20.74 -39.07
CA LEU A 622 -13.21 20.48 -38.95
C LEU A 622 -12.52 20.41 -40.31
N GLU A 623 -13.17 19.87 -41.35
CA GLU A 623 -12.63 19.88 -42.72
C GLU A 623 -12.34 21.29 -43.26
N LYS A 624 -13.03 22.29 -42.74
CA LYS A 624 -12.77 23.69 -43.07
C LYS A 624 -11.62 24.26 -42.25
N ILE A 625 -11.57 23.94 -40.95
CA ILE A 625 -10.56 24.46 -40.02
C ILE A 625 -9.18 23.88 -40.37
N THR A 626 -9.08 22.58 -40.66
CA THR A 626 -7.81 21.89 -40.98
C THR A 626 -7.17 22.37 -42.28
N ARG A 627 -7.85 23.15 -43.13
CA ARG A 627 -7.22 23.82 -44.26
C ARG A 627 -6.25 24.92 -43.86
N THR A 628 -6.41 25.47 -42.66
CA THR A 628 -5.64 26.61 -42.14
C THR A 628 -4.92 26.31 -40.85
N VAL A 629 -5.39 25.33 -40.07
CA VAL A 629 -4.85 24.96 -38.77
C VAL A 629 -4.47 23.46 -38.76
N GLN A 630 -3.27 23.15 -38.39
CA GLN A 630 -2.81 21.78 -38.19
C GLN A 630 -2.78 21.55 -36.68
N PHE A 631 -3.56 20.60 -36.20
CA PHE A 631 -3.66 20.26 -34.77
C PHE A 631 -2.63 19.22 -34.39
N ASP A 632 -2.04 19.37 -33.20
CA ASP A 632 -1.09 18.41 -32.64
C ASP A 632 -1.83 17.28 -31.93
N ILE A 633 -2.96 17.58 -31.27
CA ILE A 633 -3.74 16.63 -30.48
C ILE A 633 -5.23 16.95 -30.48
N VAL A 634 -6.05 15.90 -30.37
CA VAL A 634 -7.50 15.97 -30.11
C VAL A 634 -7.74 15.56 -28.67
N HIS A 635 -8.51 16.38 -27.94
CA HIS A 635 -9.00 16.09 -26.61
C HIS A 635 -10.53 16.05 -26.60
N ALA A 636 -11.09 14.85 -26.46
CA ALA A 636 -12.53 14.64 -26.45
C ALA A 636 -13.07 14.48 -25.02
N HIS A 637 -14.27 15.06 -24.77
CA HIS A 637 -14.91 15.03 -23.47
C HIS A 637 -16.24 14.29 -23.54
N ASP A 638 -16.32 13.14 -22.89
CA ASP A 638 -17.43 12.20 -22.86
C ASP A 638 -17.84 11.63 -24.24
N TRP A 639 -18.73 10.65 -24.25
CA TRP A 639 -19.10 9.84 -25.42
C TRP A 639 -19.90 10.58 -26.49
N LEU A 640 -20.56 11.70 -26.14
CA LEU A 640 -21.43 12.42 -27.09
C LEU A 640 -20.69 12.96 -28.32
N VAL A 641 -19.38 13.10 -28.26
CA VAL A 641 -18.50 13.53 -29.36
C VAL A 641 -17.65 12.38 -29.93
N SER A 642 -17.92 11.15 -29.54
CA SER A 642 -17.09 9.97 -29.83
C SER A 642 -16.92 9.70 -31.32
N VAL A 643 -17.99 9.83 -32.10
CA VAL A 643 -17.95 9.57 -33.54
C VAL A 643 -17.08 10.59 -34.26
N ALA A 644 -17.18 11.86 -33.90
CA ALA A 644 -16.32 12.92 -34.43
C ALA A 644 -14.86 12.71 -34.04
N ALA A 645 -14.61 12.39 -32.76
CA ALA A 645 -13.26 12.14 -32.25
C ALA A 645 -12.57 11.00 -32.99
N LYS A 646 -13.24 9.85 -33.16
CA LYS A 646 -12.72 8.69 -33.90
C LYS A 646 -12.47 9.00 -35.37
N ALA A 647 -13.44 9.68 -36.03
CA ALA A 647 -13.32 10.07 -37.42
C ALA A 647 -12.13 11.02 -37.66
N ILE A 648 -11.91 11.97 -36.76
CA ILE A 648 -10.81 12.94 -36.81
C ILE A 648 -9.47 12.24 -36.62
N LYS A 649 -9.36 11.41 -35.56
CA LYS A 649 -8.17 10.60 -35.30
C LYS A 649 -7.77 9.80 -36.53
N SER A 650 -8.68 9.02 -37.08
CA SER A 650 -8.44 8.14 -38.22
C SER A 650 -8.09 8.92 -39.49
N LYS A 651 -8.82 10.00 -39.78
CA LYS A 651 -8.67 10.76 -41.04
C LYS A 651 -7.40 11.59 -41.11
N TYR A 652 -7.00 12.18 -39.99
CA TYR A 652 -5.87 13.12 -39.91
C TYR A 652 -4.66 12.57 -39.20
N ASN A 653 -4.75 11.34 -38.68
CA ASN A 653 -3.71 10.68 -37.89
C ASN A 653 -3.21 11.54 -36.72
N ILE A 654 -4.17 12.14 -35.98
CA ILE A 654 -3.90 13.01 -34.83
C ILE A 654 -4.16 12.17 -33.54
N PRO A 655 -3.28 12.19 -32.52
CA PRO A 655 -3.49 11.47 -31.27
C PRO A 655 -4.77 11.92 -30.55
N LEU A 656 -5.41 10.99 -29.87
CA LEU A 656 -6.68 11.20 -29.18
C LEU A 656 -6.52 11.01 -27.67
N LEU A 657 -6.63 12.11 -26.93
CA LEU A 657 -6.82 12.12 -25.48
C LEU A 657 -8.33 12.17 -25.18
N VAL A 658 -8.78 11.42 -24.19
CA VAL A 658 -10.21 11.40 -23.80
C VAL A 658 -10.33 11.67 -22.30
N THR A 659 -11.23 12.58 -21.92
CA THR A 659 -11.65 12.71 -20.52
C THR A 659 -13.06 12.16 -20.35
N ILE A 660 -13.22 11.21 -19.41
CA ILE A 660 -14.52 10.65 -19.01
C ILE A 660 -14.95 11.31 -17.70
N HIS A 661 -16.06 12.06 -17.76
CA HIS A 661 -16.60 12.79 -16.60
C HIS A 661 -17.61 11.98 -15.80
N ALA A 662 -18.31 11.05 -16.42
CA ALA A 662 -19.24 10.10 -15.79
C ALA A 662 -19.58 8.98 -16.77
N THR A 663 -19.98 7.82 -16.23
CA THR A 663 -20.48 6.69 -17.03
C THR A 663 -21.99 6.56 -16.93
N GLU A 664 -22.61 5.95 -17.94
CA GLU A 664 -24.03 5.61 -17.90
C GLU A 664 -24.30 4.55 -16.85
N HIS A 665 -23.38 3.57 -16.71
CA HIS A 665 -23.44 2.54 -15.69
C HIS A 665 -23.45 3.14 -14.27
N GLY A 666 -22.55 4.06 -13.97
CA GLY A 666 -22.46 4.68 -12.64
C GLY A 666 -23.68 5.51 -12.29
N ARG A 667 -24.20 6.31 -13.25
CA ARG A 667 -25.40 7.14 -13.05
C ARG A 667 -26.65 6.32 -12.68
N ASN A 668 -26.76 5.09 -13.17
CA ASN A 668 -27.95 4.26 -13.04
C ASN A 668 -27.71 3.02 -12.14
N HIS A 669 -26.55 2.91 -11.50
CA HIS A 669 -26.13 1.73 -10.72
C HIS A 669 -26.26 0.42 -11.51
N GLY A 670 -25.85 0.46 -12.78
CA GLY A 670 -25.96 -0.64 -13.75
C GLY A 670 -26.59 -0.24 -15.07
N ILE A 671 -26.72 -1.18 -15.97
CA ILE A 671 -27.36 -1.03 -17.29
C ILE A 671 -28.67 -1.80 -17.27
N HIS A 672 -29.80 -1.09 -17.45
CA HIS A 672 -31.14 -1.64 -17.20
C HIS A 672 -32.05 -1.63 -18.43
N ASN A 673 -31.65 -1.00 -19.54
CA ASN A 673 -32.44 -0.91 -20.78
C ASN A 673 -31.55 -0.73 -22.01
N ASP A 674 -32.13 -0.91 -23.20
CA ASP A 674 -31.40 -0.85 -24.48
C ASP A 674 -30.72 0.49 -24.73
N LEU A 675 -31.35 1.60 -24.35
CA LEU A 675 -30.77 2.94 -24.50
C LEU A 675 -29.47 3.07 -23.68
N GLN A 676 -29.49 2.62 -22.42
CA GLN A 676 -28.32 2.63 -21.54
C GLN A 676 -27.23 1.70 -22.06
N PHE A 677 -27.60 0.54 -22.61
CA PHE A 677 -26.65 -0.37 -23.24
C PHE A 677 -25.95 0.27 -24.43
N GLU A 678 -26.69 0.93 -25.32
CA GLU A 678 -26.10 1.64 -26.47
C GLU A 678 -25.15 2.78 -26.03
N ILE A 679 -25.51 3.54 -24.97
CA ILE A 679 -24.65 4.59 -24.42
C ILE A 679 -23.36 3.96 -23.86
N ASN A 680 -23.49 2.94 -23.03
CA ASN A 680 -22.36 2.23 -22.42
C ASN A 680 -21.42 1.64 -23.50
N GLN A 681 -21.97 1.16 -24.62
CA GLN A 681 -21.17 0.71 -25.76
C GLN A 681 -20.40 1.87 -26.41
N LYS A 682 -21.00 3.06 -26.54
CA LYS A 682 -20.32 4.25 -27.07
C LYS A 682 -19.21 4.76 -26.14
N GLU A 683 -19.41 4.67 -24.84
CA GLU A 683 -18.39 4.96 -23.84
C GLU A 683 -17.20 3.98 -23.97
N TRP A 684 -17.49 2.67 -24.08
CA TRP A 684 -16.48 1.66 -24.32
C TRP A 684 -15.72 1.89 -25.64
N GLU A 685 -16.40 2.13 -26.75
CA GLU A 685 -15.77 2.39 -28.06
C GLU A 685 -14.83 3.60 -28.01
N LEU A 686 -15.23 4.67 -27.33
CA LEU A 686 -14.42 5.88 -27.21
C LEU A 686 -13.16 5.61 -26.36
N THR A 687 -13.31 4.94 -25.22
CA THR A 687 -12.20 4.61 -24.34
C THR A 687 -11.24 3.60 -24.97
N TYR A 688 -11.76 2.66 -25.79
CA TYR A 688 -10.92 1.73 -26.55
C TYR A 688 -10.04 2.46 -27.59
N GLU A 689 -10.61 3.39 -28.33
CA GLU A 689 -9.93 4.15 -29.39
C GLU A 689 -8.98 5.24 -28.87
N ALA A 690 -9.15 5.71 -27.65
CA ALA A 690 -8.28 6.71 -27.04
C ALA A 690 -6.82 6.23 -26.96
N ASP A 691 -5.85 7.12 -27.14
CA ASP A 691 -4.43 6.82 -26.89
C ASP A 691 -4.13 6.95 -25.38
N GLN A 692 -4.75 7.91 -24.70
CA GLN A 692 -4.76 8.05 -23.23
C GLN A 692 -6.16 8.48 -22.76
N ILE A 693 -6.48 8.15 -21.51
CA ILE A 693 -7.76 8.45 -20.87
C ILE A 693 -7.50 9.19 -19.56
N ILE A 694 -8.20 10.29 -19.35
CA ILE A 694 -8.24 11.01 -18.09
C ILE A 694 -9.56 10.72 -17.38
N VAL A 695 -9.48 10.44 -16.08
CA VAL A 695 -10.63 10.36 -15.17
C VAL A 695 -10.42 11.32 -14.00
N CYS A 696 -11.51 11.82 -13.42
CA CYS A 696 -11.44 12.89 -12.43
C CYS A 696 -11.27 12.40 -10.97
N SER A 697 -11.36 11.08 -10.71
CA SER A 697 -11.26 10.51 -9.36
C SER A 697 -10.77 9.06 -9.39
N SER A 698 -10.27 8.58 -8.23
CA SER A 698 -9.93 7.17 -8.04
C SER A 698 -11.15 6.27 -8.23
N TYR A 699 -12.31 6.73 -7.77
CA TYR A 699 -13.57 6.02 -7.99
C TYR A 699 -13.86 5.78 -9.47
N MET A 700 -13.76 6.82 -10.32
CA MET A 700 -13.96 6.71 -11.76
C MET A 700 -12.92 5.80 -12.43
N ASN A 701 -11.69 5.82 -11.93
CA ASN A 701 -10.62 4.94 -12.41
C ASN A 701 -10.97 3.46 -12.20
N GLU A 702 -11.39 3.11 -10.99
CA GLU A 702 -11.80 1.73 -10.68
C GLU A 702 -13.10 1.32 -11.38
N GLU A 703 -14.04 2.26 -11.54
CA GLU A 703 -15.28 2.02 -12.28
C GLU A 703 -14.99 1.67 -13.75
N LEU A 704 -14.16 2.45 -14.44
CA LEU A 704 -13.81 2.19 -15.84
C LEU A 704 -12.99 0.91 -16.03
N LYS A 705 -12.07 0.61 -15.12
CA LYS A 705 -11.35 -0.68 -15.11
C LYS A 705 -12.31 -1.85 -15.03
N THR A 706 -13.27 -1.77 -14.12
CA THR A 706 -14.23 -2.84 -13.87
C THR A 706 -15.19 -3.03 -15.06
N ILE A 707 -15.73 -1.92 -15.61
CA ILE A 707 -16.76 -2.00 -16.64
C ILE A 707 -16.17 -2.32 -18.02
N PHE A 708 -15.01 -1.71 -18.34
CA PHE A 708 -14.44 -1.74 -19.70
C PHE A 708 -13.11 -2.52 -19.80
N SER A 709 -12.63 -3.07 -18.68
CA SER A 709 -11.36 -3.83 -18.63
C SER A 709 -10.18 -3.05 -19.22
N LEU A 710 -10.09 -1.76 -18.92
CA LEU A 710 -9.07 -0.88 -19.48
C LEU A 710 -7.71 -1.10 -18.78
N PRO A 711 -6.59 -1.11 -19.51
CA PRO A 711 -5.27 -1.23 -18.94
C PRO A 711 -4.88 0.04 -18.16
N GLU A 712 -4.19 -0.15 -17.03
CA GLU A 712 -3.84 0.93 -16.10
C GLU A 712 -2.94 2.00 -16.76
N GLU A 713 -2.02 1.58 -17.62
CA GLU A 713 -1.11 2.46 -18.34
C GLU A 713 -1.80 3.41 -19.32
N LYS A 714 -3.04 3.12 -19.67
CA LYS A 714 -3.88 3.96 -20.55
C LYS A 714 -4.66 5.03 -19.79
N MET A 715 -4.69 4.97 -18.47
CA MET A 715 -5.53 5.82 -17.63
C MET A 715 -4.70 6.71 -16.70
N ALA A 716 -5.14 7.95 -16.57
CA ALA A 716 -4.58 8.92 -15.64
C ALA A 716 -5.67 9.54 -14.78
N ILE A 717 -5.42 9.69 -13.49
CA ILE A 717 -6.34 10.40 -12.58
C ILE A 717 -5.90 11.84 -12.50
N ILE A 718 -6.70 12.74 -13.07
CA ILE A 718 -6.49 14.19 -13.01
C ILE A 718 -7.79 14.83 -12.50
N PRO A 719 -7.80 15.39 -11.28
CA PRO A 719 -9.02 15.96 -10.72
C PRO A 719 -9.48 17.21 -11.48
N ASN A 720 -10.72 17.60 -11.28
CA ASN A 720 -11.17 18.92 -11.76
C ASN A 720 -10.62 20.01 -10.83
N GLY A 721 -10.40 21.18 -11.40
CA GLY A 721 -10.00 22.37 -10.67
C GLY A 721 -11.16 23.26 -10.24
N VAL A 722 -10.83 24.28 -9.44
CA VAL A 722 -11.76 25.36 -9.09
C VAL A 722 -11.06 26.73 -9.21
N ASP A 723 -11.80 27.74 -9.67
CA ASP A 723 -11.31 29.12 -9.71
C ASP A 723 -11.57 29.80 -8.35
N ILE A 724 -10.54 29.82 -7.52
CA ILE A 724 -10.61 30.38 -6.17
C ILE A 724 -10.88 31.88 -6.18
N GLU A 725 -10.29 32.60 -7.14
CA GLU A 725 -10.48 34.05 -7.28
C GLU A 725 -11.95 34.37 -7.57
N GLN A 726 -12.58 33.65 -8.48
CA GLN A 726 -13.98 33.83 -8.85
C GLN A 726 -14.95 33.55 -7.68
N VAL A 727 -14.63 32.59 -6.80
CA VAL A 727 -15.46 32.25 -5.63
C VAL A 727 -15.25 33.28 -4.51
N SER A 728 -14.04 33.82 -4.35
CA SER A 728 -13.65 34.74 -3.26
C SER A 728 -13.92 36.22 -3.53
N VAL A 729 -14.10 36.66 -4.78
CA VAL A 729 -14.34 38.08 -5.12
C VAL A 729 -15.67 38.56 -4.54
N HIS A 730 -15.62 39.64 -3.77
CA HIS A 730 -16.78 40.37 -3.29
C HIS A 730 -17.31 41.25 -4.41
N HIS A 731 -18.42 40.88 -5.02
CA HIS A 731 -19.25 41.86 -5.73
C HIS A 731 -20.21 42.43 -4.72
N ASP A 732 -20.11 43.75 -4.45
CA ASP A 732 -20.97 44.53 -3.55
C ASP A 732 -22.40 44.72 -4.12
N GLN A 733 -22.96 43.77 -4.80
CA GLN A 733 -24.38 43.77 -5.13
C GLN A 733 -25.13 43.16 -3.96
N ASP A 734 -25.94 43.99 -3.29
CA ASP A 734 -26.89 43.58 -2.26
C ASP A 734 -27.91 42.58 -2.80
N PHE A 735 -27.54 41.33 -2.87
CA PHE A 735 -28.54 40.27 -2.95
C PHE A 735 -29.32 40.30 -1.62
N ASN A 736 -30.64 40.42 -1.72
CA ASN A 736 -31.56 40.42 -0.61
C ASN A 736 -31.62 39.02 0.02
N ILE A 737 -30.47 38.56 0.59
CA ILE A 737 -30.36 37.31 1.33
C ILE A 737 -30.89 37.65 2.74
N ASP A 738 -31.98 37.02 3.09
CA ASP A 738 -32.69 37.20 4.37
C ASP A 738 -31.69 36.98 5.53
N ASP A 739 -31.44 38.03 6.29
CA ASP A 739 -30.40 38.12 7.32
C ASP A 739 -31.00 37.62 8.66
N ASP A 740 -31.60 36.40 8.64
CA ASP A 740 -31.99 35.76 9.87
C ASP A 740 -30.76 35.04 10.46
N ASN A 741 -30.30 35.41 11.64
CA ASN A 741 -29.08 34.92 12.28
C ASN A 741 -29.09 33.39 12.58
N ARG A 742 -29.87 32.56 11.87
CA ARG A 742 -29.93 31.13 12.05
C ARG A 742 -28.71 30.43 11.45
N PHE A 743 -28.32 29.33 12.07
CA PHE A 743 -27.26 28.45 11.53
C PHE A 743 -27.65 27.95 10.14
N THR A 744 -26.96 28.45 9.12
CA THR A 744 -27.33 28.25 7.72
C THR A 744 -26.45 27.21 7.06
N ILE A 745 -27.07 26.14 6.52
CA ILE A 745 -26.45 25.09 5.77
C ILE A 745 -26.85 25.24 4.29
N PHE A 746 -25.87 25.48 3.41
CA PHE A 746 -26.12 25.68 1.99
C PHE A 746 -25.77 24.47 1.16
N SER A 747 -26.57 24.18 0.16
CA SER A 747 -26.35 23.13 -0.82
C SER A 747 -26.73 23.59 -2.21
N VAL A 748 -25.96 23.18 -3.22
CA VAL A 748 -26.23 23.57 -4.63
C VAL A 748 -25.97 22.40 -5.59
N GLY A 749 -26.84 22.25 -6.56
CA GLY A 749 -26.70 21.24 -7.60
C GLY A 749 -27.97 21.01 -8.39
N ARG A 750 -27.90 20.14 -9.41
CA ARG A 750 -29.11 19.72 -10.14
C ARG A 750 -30.08 19.02 -9.19
N VAL A 751 -31.36 19.40 -9.22
CA VAL A 751 -32.35 18.78 -8.32
C VAL A 751 -32.87 17.48 -8.95
N VAL A 752 -32.03 16.45 -8.83
CA VAL A 752 -32.23 15.08 -9.30
C VAL A 752 -32.04 14.10 -8.12
N LYS A 753 -32.51 12.88 -8.28
CA LYS A 753 -32.50 11.88 -7.22
C LYS A 753 -31.07 11.55 -6.74
N GLU A 754 -30.12 11.47 -7.66
CA GLU A 754 -28.71 11.13 -7.41
C GLU A 754 -28.01 12.17 -6.51
N LYS A 755 -28.52 13.38 -6.40
CA LYS A 755 -27.96 14.43 -5.52
C LYS A 755 -28.44 14.32 -4.07
N GLY A 756 -29.35 13.43 -3.74
CA GLY A 756 -29.71 13.06 -2.38
C GLY A 756 -30.38 14.16 -1.55
N PHE A 757 -30.94 15.22 -2.15
CA PHE A 757 -31.55 16.34 -1.42
C PHE A 757 -32.74 15.92 -0.54
N GLU A 758 -33.35 14.78 -0.82
CA GLU A 758 -34.40 14.22 0.04
C GLU A 758 -33.88 13.94 1.47
N THR A 759 -32.61 13.53 1.62
CA THR A 759 -31.96 13.33 2.93
C THR A 759 -31.96 14.61 3.77
N ILE A 760 -31.80 15.80 3.13
CA ILE A 760 -31.86 17.10 3.80
C ILE A 760 -33.24 17.31 4.44
N ILE A 761 -34.32 16.97 3.73
CA ILE A 761 -35.70 17.20 4.20
C ILE A 761 -35.97 16.37 5.44
N TYR A 762 -35.57 15.09 5.44
CA TYR A 762 -35.72 14.23 6.61
C TYR A 762 -34.77 14.62 7.76
N ALA A 763 -33.57 15.09 7.46
CA ALA A 763 -32.66 15.62 8.47
C ALA A 763 -33.22 16.87 9.15
N ALA A 764 -33.85 17.77 8.38
CA ALA A 764 -34.51 18.94 8.92
C ALA A 764 -35.68 18.58 9.87
N GLU A 765 -36.46 17.55 9.52
CA GLU A 765 -37.53 17.04 10.41
C GLU A 765 -36.95 16.53 11.72
N ASN A 766 -35.85 15.78 11.69
CA ASN A 766 -35.16 15.26 12.88
C ASN A 766 -34.57 16.40 13.74
N MET A 767 -33.90 17.36 13.14
CA MET A 767 -33.29 18.50 13.84
C MET A 767 -34.32 19.43 14.45
N ARG A 768 -35.47 19.67 13.80
CA ARG A 768 -36.61 20.40 14.35
C ARG A 768 -37.11 19.73 15.65
N GLN A 769 -37.25 18.40 15.63
CA GLN A 769 -37.68 17.65 16.84
C GLN A 769 -36.70 17.81 18.01
N LYS A 770 -35.42 18.00 17.70
CA LYS A 770 -34.36 18.26 18.70
C LYS A 770 -34.31 19.71 19.16
N GLY A 771 -35.16 20.62 18.63
CA GLY A 771 -35.24 22.02 19.04
C GLY A 771 -34.05 22.89 18.62
N VAL A 772 -33.33 22.52 17.55
CA VAL A 772 -32.20 23.29 17.02
C VAL A 772 -32.72 24.42 16.13
N ASP A 773 -32.09 25.57 16.18
CA ASP A 773 -32.40 26.73 15.34
C ASP A 773 -31.46 26.74 14.12
N PHE A 774 -31.96 26.33 12.94
CA PHE A 774 -31.19 26.13 11.72
C PHE A 774 -32.02 26.47 10.47
N LYS A 775 -31.30 26.54 9.31
CA LYS A 775 -31.91 26.70 8.00
C LYS A 775 -31.09 25.96 6.93
N PHE A 776 -31.72 25.07 6.22
CA PHE A 776 -31.16 24.51 4.98
C PHE A 776 -31.61 25.35 3.80
N VAL A 777 -30.66 25.72 2.93
CA VAL A 777 -30.92 26.44 1.69
C VAL A 777 -30.38 25.60 0.52
N VAL A 778 -31.27 25.21 -0.39
CA VAL A 778 -30.94 24.37 -1.54
C VAL A 778 -31.18 25.12 -2.82
N ALA A 779 -30.14 25.30 -3.62
CA ALA A 779 -30.19 25.98 -4.91
C ALA A 779 -30.03 25.01 -6.07
N GLY A 780 -30.77 25.21 -7.13
CA GLY A 780 -30.68 24.44 -8.36
C GLY A 780 -32.04 24.18 -9.01
N LYS A 781 -32.03 23.64 -10.21
CA LYS A 781 -33.20 23.22 -10.98
C LYS A 781 -33.10 21.73 -11.36
N GLY A 782 -34.22 21.09 -11.54
CA GLY A 782 -34.29 19.69 -11.96
C GLY A 782 -35.70 19.11 -11.81
N PRO A 783 -35.94 17.91 -12.32
CA PRO A 783 -37.24 17.27 -12.31
C PRO A 783 -37.82 17.03 -10.91
N MET A 784 -36.98 16.93 -9.89
CA MET A 784 -37.43 16.64 -8.50
C MET A 784 -37.80 17.92 -7.73
N LEU A 785 -37.55 19.14 -8.24
CA LEU A 785 -37.70 20.40 -7.52
C LEU A 785 -39.10 20.58 -6.92
N GLU A 786 -40.13 20.46 -7.74
CA GLU A 786 -41.51 20.66 -7.27
C GLU A 786 -41.96 19.53 -6.32
N GLN A 787 -41.51 18.31 -6.54
CA GLN A 787 -41.79 17.20 -5.62
C GLN A 787 -41.16 17.44 -4.23
N TYR A 788 -39.95 17.95 -4.18
CA TYR A 788 -39.27 18.24 -2.91
C TYR A 788 -39.88 19.47 -2.22
N ARG A 789 -40.29 20.50 -2.95
CA ARG A 789 -41.07 21.63 -2.39
C ARG A 789 -42.39 21.15 -1.77
N GLN A 790 -43.10 20.25 -2.45
CA GLN A 790 -44.33 19.67 -1.95
C GLN A 790 -44.08 18.86 -0.67
N LEU A 791 -43.01 18.04 -0.65
CA LEU A 791 -42.65 17.26 0.54
C LEU A 791 -42.27 18.14 1.74
N VAL A 792 -41.57 19.26 1.52
CA VAL A 792 -41.31 20.26 2.59
C VAL A 792 -42.59 20.83 3.12
N TYR A 793 -43.56 21.18 2.28
CA TYR A 793 -44.88 21.70 2.69
C TYR A 793 -45.68 20.64 3.47
N GLU A 794 -45.76 19.43 3.01
CA GLU A 794 -46.47 18.31 3.68
C GLU A 794 -45.93 18.02 5.07
N LYS A 795 -44.64 18.23 5.30
CA LYS A 795 -43.97 18.04 6.59
C LYS A 795 -43.97 19.31 7.46
N GLY A 796 -44.49 20.44 6.95
CA GLY A 796 -44.49 21.73 7.65
C GLY A 796 -43.07 22.24 7.98
N LEU A 797 -42.14 22.11 7.00
CA LEU A 797 -40.73 22.45 7.16
C LEU A 797 -40.32 23.71 6.40
N GLU A 798 -41.27 24.53 5.91
CA GLU A 798 -40.98 25.72 5.06
C GLU A 798 -40.11 26.75 5.77
N HIS A 799 -40.10 26.80 7.10
CA HIS A 799 -39.20 27.65 7.88
C HIS A 799 -37.78 27.11 8.01
N TYR A 800 -37.57 25.83 7.75
CA TYR A 800 -36.29 25.12 7.96
C TYR A 800 -35.60 24.71 6.66
N VAL A 801 -36.37 24.53 5.58
CA VAL A 801 -35.82 24.11 4.27
C VAL A 801 -36.34 25.00 3.16
N LEU A 802 -35.46 25.67 2.46
CA LEU A 802 -35.77 26.58 1.37
C LEU A 802 -35.16 26.08 0.04
N PHE A 803 -36.00 25.76 -0.93
CA PHE A 803 -35.57 25.47 -2.32
C PHE A 803 -35.67 26.71 -3.19
N LEU A 804 -34.52 27.38 -3.47
CA LEU A 804 -34.47 28.64 -4.23
C LEU A 804 -34.84 28.45 -5.70
N GLY A 805 -34.59 27.28 -6.27
CA GLY A 805 -34.61 27.11 -7.72
C GLY A 805 -33.28 27.53 -8.33
N PHE A 806 -33.29 27.90 -9.60
CA PHE A 806 -32.09 28.39 -10.30
C PHE A 806 -31.65 29.77 -9.79
N ILE A 807 -30.37 29.90 -9.48
CA ILE A 807 -29.69 31.13 -9.05
C ILE A 807 -28.50 31.43 -9.96
N SER A 808 -28.07 32.70 -10.06
CA SER A 808 -26.87 33.08 -10.81
C SER A 808 -25.57 32.60 -10.11
N ASP A 809 -24.44 32.64 -10.80
CA ASP A 809 -23.14 32.33 -10.20
C ASP A 809 -22.76 33.30 -9.09
N GLU A 810 -23.07 34.56 -9.25
CA GLU A 810 -22.83 35.59 -8.24
C GLU A 810 -23.68 35.35 -6.98
N GLU A 811 -24.96 35.02 -7.16
CA GLU A 811 -25.87 34.70 -6.07
C GLU A 811 -25.43 33.39 -5.35
N ARG A 812 -25.03 32.38 -6.11
CA ARG A 812 -24.47 31.14 -5.57
C ARG A 812 -23.21 31.42 -4.70
N ASN A 813 -22.28 32.22 -5.21
CA ASN A 813 -21.07 32.58 -4.49
C ASN A 813 -21.38 33.39 -3.24
N ALA A 814 -22.41 34.23 -3.27
CA ALA A 814 -22.89 34.95 -2.09
C ALA A 814 -23.44 33.99 -1.01
N TRP A 815 -24.25 33.00 -1.40
CA TRP A 815 -24.74 31.96 -0.49
C TRP A 815 -23.61 31.10 0.09
N LEU A 816 -22.62 30.68 -0.74
CA LEU A 816 -21.45 29.96 -0.26
C LEU A 816 -20.70 30.74 0.82
N ARG A 817 -20.47 32.05 0.65
CA ARG A 817 -19.77 32.90 1.62
C ARG A 817 -20.58 33.18 2.88
N ARG A 818 -21.89 33.24 2.81
CA ARG A 818 -22.78 33.57 3.97
C ARG A 818 -23.14 32.37 4.83
N SER A 819 -23.16 31.17 4.26
CA SER A 819 -23.48 29.95 4.98
C SER A 819 -22.44 29.64 6.07
N ASP A 820 -22.88 28.97 7.13
CA ASP A 820 -22.00 28.45 8.18
C ASP A 820 -21.32 27.16 7.73
N VAL A 821 -22.05 26.34 6.97
CA VAL A 821 -21.64 25.03 6.47
C VAL A 821 -22.16 24.85 5.07
N VAL A 822 -21.40 24.16 4.22
CA VAL A 822 -21.87 23.68 2.92
C VAL A 822 -22.02 22.16 2.95
N LEU A 823 -23.05 21.65 2.25
CA LEU A 823 -23.45 20.25 2.31
C LEU A 823 -23.72 19.68 0.91
N PHE A 824 -23.14 18.51 0.63
CA PHE A 824 -23.40 17.80 -0.64
C PHE A 824 -23.74 16.31 -0.35
N PRO A 825 -25.05 15.99 -0.18
CA PRO A 825 -25.52 14.67 0.25
C PRO A 825 -25.71 13.70 -0.91
N SER A 826 -24.89 13.80 -1.97
CA SER A 826 -25.04 13.03 -3.19
C SER A 826 -25.00 11.50 -2.93
N LEU A 827 -25.85 10.75 -3.63
CA LEU A 827 -25.85 9.29 -3.65
C LEU A 827 -24.86 8.74 -4.69
N TYR A 828 -24.66 9.49 -5.78
CA TYR A 828 -23.64 9.25 -6.79
C TYR A 828 -23.02 10.59 -7.20
N GLU A 829 -21.69 10.66 -7.19
CA GLU A 829 -20.91 11.83 -7.59
C GLU A 829 -19.56 11.41 -8.16
N PRO A 830 -19.36 11.47 -9.47
CA PRO A 830 -18.10 11.07 -10.10
C PRO A 830 -16.89 11.85 -9.59
N PHE A 831 -17.08 13.13 -9.27
CA PHE A 831 -16.04 13.98 -8.71
C PHE A 831 -16.55 14.90 -7.58
N GLY A 832 -17.34 15.96 -7.92
CA GLY A 832 -17.89 16.88 -6.92
C GLY A 832 -17.23 18.27 -6.94
N ILE A 833 -17.16 18.95 -8.08
CA ILE A 833 -16.65 20.34 -8.20
C ILE A 833 -17.30 21.27 -7.17
N VAL A 834 -18.58 21.07 -6.89
CA VAL A 834 -19.33 21.88 -5.91
C VAL A 834 -18.75 21.80 -4.49
N ALA A 835 -18.15 20.67 -4.10
CA ALA A 835 -17.45 20.56 -2.81
C ALA A 835 -16.18 21.45 -2.79
N LEU A 836 -15.43 21.46 -3.90
CA LEU A 836 -14.29 22.37 -4.05
C LEU A 836 -14.69 23.84 -3.97
N GLU A 837 -15.85 24.21 -4.54
CA GLU A 837 -16.39 25.57 -4.46
C GLU A 837 -16.72 25.96 -3.02
N GLY A 838 -17.30 25.03 -2.24
CA GLY A 838 -17.55 25.23 -0.81
C GLY A 838 -16.27 25.43 0.00
N MET A 839 -15.28 24.59 -0.23
CA MET A 839 -13.96 24.69 0.39
C MET A 839 -13.21 25.97 -0.05
N ALA A 840 -13.30 26.35 -1.34
CA ALA A 840 -12.73 27.59 -1.88
C ALA A 840 -13.37 28.85 -1.26
N ALA A 841 -14.65 28.79 -0.88
CA ALA A 841 -15.34 29.85 -0.14
C ALA A 841 -14.91 29.91 1.33
N GLY A 842 -13.98 29.04 1.79
CA GLY A 842 -13.54 28.97 3.18
C GLY A 842 -14.63 28.47 4.12
N LYS A 843 -15.42 27.47 3.71
CA LYS A 843 -16.52 26.92 4.52
C LYS A 843 -16.27 25.48 4.91
N ALA A 844 -16.67 25.13 6.14
CA ALA A 844 -16.68 23.73 6.55
C ALA A 844 -17.64 22.95 5.65
N THR A 845 -17.13 21.88 5.05
CA THR A 845 -17.83 21.14 4.01
C THR A 845 -18.21 19.76 4.54
N ILE A 846 -19.49 19.39 4.40
CA ILE A 846 -19.99 18.04 4.67
C ILE A 846 -20.33 17.40 3.32
N VAL A 847 -19.87 16.18 3.09
CA VAL A 847 -20.16 15.42 1.88
C VAL A 847 -20.61 14.00 2.21
N SER A 848 -21.34 13.38 1.28
CA SER A 848 -21.51 11.92 1.32
C SER A 848 -20.19 11.21 1.07
N ASP A 849 -19.92 10.13 1.77
CA ASP A 849 -18.76 9.25 1.55
C ASP A 849 -19.00 8.38 0.32
N THR A 850 -19.00 8.99 -0.87
CA THR A 850 -19.27 8.34 -2.14
C THR A 850 -18.52 8.98 -3.29
N GLY A 851 -18.11 8.14 -4.25
CA GLY A 851 -17.48 8.58 -5.50
C GLY A 851 -16.28 9.51 -5.27
N GLY A 852 -16.14 10.51 -6.12
CA GLY A 852 -15.07 11.50 -6.01
C GLY A 852 -15.16 12.45 -4.81
N LEU A 853 -16.32 12.58 -4.16
CA LEU A 853 -16.44 13.33 -2.92
C LEU A 853 -15.61 12.68 -1.80
N ALA A 854 -15.53 11.35 -1.80
CA ALA A 854 -14.71 10.61 -0.87
C ALA A 854 -13.20 10.86 -1.07
N ASP A 855 -12.77 11.15 -2.30
CA ASP A 855 -11.39 11.51 -2.62
C ASP A 855 -11.04 12.96 -2.22
N ILE A 856 -12.01 13.88 -2.27
CA ILE A 856 -11.81 15.31 -1.97
C ILE A 856 -11.75 15.55 -0.45
N ILE A 857 -12.62 14.90 0.33
CA ILE A 857 -12.74 15.15 1.76
C ILE A 857 -12.05 14.06 2.58
N ASP A 858 -11.11 14.49 3.40
CA ASP A 858 -10.54 13.72 4.50
C ASP A 858 -11.36 14.00 5.77
N HIS A 859 -12.14 13.01 6.23
CA HIS A 859 -13.04 13.17 7.37
C HIS A 859 -12.33 13.65 8.63
N GLY A 860 -12.82 14.77 9.20
CA GLY A 860 -12.27 15.37 10.42
C GLY A 860 -10.98 16.18 10.23
N LYS A 861 -10.48 16.33 8.98
CA LYS A 861 -9.25 17.06 8.65
C LYS A 861 -9.55 18.32 7.80
N ASN A 862 -10.16 18.16 6.63
CA ASN A 862 -10.52 19.26 5.73
C ASN A 862 -12.03 19.36 5.46
N GLY A 863 -12.82 18.52 6.10
CA GLY A 863 -14.27 18.45 6.01
C GLY A 863 -14.83 17.26 6.77
N LEU A 864 -16.11 17.00 6.65
CA LEU A 864 -16.76 15.85 7.26
C LEU A 864 -17.46 14.98 6.21
N LYS A 865 -17.47 13.68 6.44
CA LYS A 865 -18.18 12.69 5.64
C LYS A 865 -19.41 12.18 6.34
N MET A 866 -20.48 11.93 5.60
CA MET A 866 -21.69 11.29 6.06
C MET A 866 -21.96 10.00 5.25
N ILE A 867 -22.69 9.07 5.81
CA ILE A 867 -23.13 7.87 5.09
C ILE A 867 -24.16 8.29 4.03
N PRO A 868 -23.98 7.93 2.75
CA PRO A 868 -24.90 8.31 1.67
C PRO A 868 -26.36 7.93 1.98
N GLY A 869 -27.29 8.89 1.87
CA GLY A 869 -28.71 8.68 2.12
C GLY A 869 -29.11 8.45 3.59
N HIS A 870 -28.16 8.47 4.53
CA HIS A 870 -28.45 8.20 5.94
C HIS A 870 -28.72 9.48 6.74
N VAL A 871 -29.96 9.65 7.14
CA VAL A 871 -30.48 10.88 7.79
C VAL A 871 -29.74 11.19 9.10
N GLU A 872 -29.60 10.20 9.99
CA GLU A 872 -28.95 10.39 11.31
C GLU A 872 -27.49 10.76 11.15
N SER A 873 -26.78 10.14 10.18
CA SER A 873 -25.38 10.48 9.89
C SER A 873 -25.25 11.94 9.45
N LEU A 874 -26.16 12.46 8.62
CA LEU A 874 -26.20 13.87 8.27
C LEU A 874 -26.44 14.76 9.49
N VAL A 875 -27.45 14.43 10.27
CA VAL A 875 -27.81 15.20 11.48
C VAL A 875 -26.63 15.27 12.44
N ASP A 876 -25.94 14.16 12.67
CA ASP A 876 -24.80 14.10 13.58
C ASP A 876 -23.65 15.01 13.11
N GLN A 877 -23.32 15.02 11.81
CA GLN A 877 -22.26 15.89 11.29
C GLN A 877 -22.66 17.38 11.37
N VAL A 878 -23.89 17.72 11.05
CA VAL A 878 -24.38 19.10 11.16
C VAL A 878 -24.38 19.58 12.61
N LEU A 879 -24.90 18.77 13.54
CA LEU A 879 -24.91 19.09 14.98
C LEU A 879 -23.51 19.15 15.58
N TYR A 880 -22.59 18.32 15.09
CA TYR A 880 -21.20 18.39 15.50
C TYR A 880 -20.59 19.75 15.16
N LEU A 881 -20.75 20.25 13.92
CA LEU A 881 -20.24 21.56 13.50
C LEU A 881 -21.00 22.73 14.15
N PHE A 882 -22.29 22.55 14.43
CA PHE A 882 -23.10 23.53 15.18
C PHE A 882 -22.55 23.73 16.59
N ASN A 883 -22.27 22.64 17.30
CA ASN A 883 -21.81 22.67 18.70
C ASN A 883 -20.29 22.96 18.84
N HIS A 884 -19.50 22.87 17.77
CA HIS A 884 -18.04 23.03 17.82
C HIS A 884 -17.56 24.07 16.80
N PRO A 885 -17.81 25.38 17.03
CA PRO A 885 -17.46 26.45 16.08
C PRO A 885 -15.94 26.51 15.76
N ILE A 886 -15.08 26.24 16.74
CA ILE A 886 -13.61 26.21 16.54
C ILE A 886 -13.23 25.08 15.54
N VAL A 887 -13.81 23.90 15.67
CA VAL A 887 -13.56 22.79 14.76
C VAL A 887 -14.07 23.14 13.36
N ARG A 888 -15.23 23.78 13.27
CA ARG A 888 -15.80 24.26 12.00
C ARG A 888 -14.84 25.22 11.28
N GLU A 889 -14.26 26.18 11.98
CA GLU A 889 -13.26 27.09 11.43
C GLU A 889 -11.97 26.36 10.99
N GLN A 890 -11.45 25.45 11.80
CA GLN A 890 -10.26 24.66 11.47
C GLN A 890 -10.46 23.82 10.21
N LEU A 891 -11.61 23.16 10.07
CA LEU A 891 -11.92 22.36 8.87
C LEU A 891 -12.06 23.24 7.62
N ALA A 892 -12.65 24.43 7.77
CA ALA A 892 -12.79 25.41 6.69
C ALA A 892 -11.43 25.94 6.22
N GLU A 893 -10.55 26.28 7.16
CA GLU A 893 -9.19 26.75 6.87
C GLU A 893 -8.36 25.67 6.16
N GLN A 894 -8.36 24.44 6.69
CA GLN A 894 -7.65 23.33 6.06
C GLN A 894 -8.23 23.01 4.68
N GLY A 895 -9.54 23.04 4.52
CA GLY A 895 -10.21 22.84 3.24
C GLY A 895 -9.76 23.85 2.17
N LEU A 896 -9.66 25.12 2.54
CA LEU A 896 -9.18 26.19 1.64
C LEU A 896 -7.70 25.99 1.27
N LEU A 897 -6.86 25.56 2.20
CA LEU A 897 -5.45 25.24 1.93
C LEU A 897 -5.31 24.08 0.95
N ASP A 898 -6.10 23.03 1.13
CA ASP A 898 -6.10 21.86 0.24
C ASP A 898 -6.53 22.24 -1.18
N VAL A 899 -7.56 23.08 -1.31
CA VAL A 899 -8.00 23.55 -2.64
C VAL A 899 -6.91 24.34 -3.33
N LYS A 900 -6.23 25.26 -2.63
CA LYS A 900 -5.15 26.07 -3.19
C LYS A 900 -3.95 25.23 -3.64
N SER A 901 -3.67 24.12 -2.94
CA SER A 901 -2.48 23.31 -3.20
C SER A 901 -2.72 22.18 -4.20
N LYS A 902 -3.97 21.70 -4.39
CA LYS A 902 -4.25 20.48 -5.15
C LYS A 902 -5.16 20.68 -6.36
N TYR A 903 -6.01 21.72 -6.35
CA TYR A 903 -7.11 21.87 -7.32
C TYR A 903 -7.07 23.20 -8.10
N ASP A 904 -5.88 23.81 -8.25
CA ASP A 904 -5.67 24.99 -9.09
C ASP A 904 -5.63 24.62 -10.59
N TRP A 905 -6.34 25.35 -11.42
CA TRP A 905 -6.45 25.08 -12.85
C TRP A 905 -5.12 25.13 -13.62
N ASN A 906 -4.13 25.89 -13.14
CA ASN A 906 -2.82 25.90 -13.81
C ASN A 906 -2.10 24.56 -13.57
N GLN A 907 -2.22 23.98 -12.38
CA GLN A 907 -1.67 22.65 -12.09
C GLN A 907 -2.41 21.56 -12.89
N ILE A 908 -3.74 21.61 -12.93
CA ILE A 908 -4.55 20.68 -13.73
C ILE A 908 -4.19 20.73 -15.22
N ALA A 909 -3.98 21.93 -15.76
CA ALA A 909 -3.55 22.13 -17.15
C ALA A 909 -2.16 21.49 -17.40
N GLN A 910 -1.21 21.69 -16.50
CA GLN A 910 0.11 21.06 -16.60
C GLN A 910 0.03 19.54 -16.58
N GLN A 911 -0.77 18.96 -15.69
CA GLN A 911 -0.99 17.51 -15.64
C GLN A 911 -1.63 17.00 -16.94
N THR A 912 -2.62 17.74 -17.49
CA THR A 912 -3.25 17.40 -18.75
C THR A 912 -2.26 17.46 -19.92
N LEU A 913 -1.38 18.47 -19.95
CA LEU A 913 -0.32 18.58 -20.96
C LEU A 913 0.66 17.39 -20.95
N LEU A 914 0.95 16.84 -19.79
CA LEU A 914 1.78 15.65 -19.69
C LEU A 914 1.11 14.42 -20.34
N GLU A 915 -0.18 14.24 -20.14
CA GLU A 915 -0.92 13.17 -20.83
C GLU A 915 -0.99 13.42 -22.36
N MET A 916 -1.12 14.66 -22.78
CA MET A 916 -1.02 15.05 -24.20
C MET A 916 0.36 14.69 -24.77
N ASP A 917 1.44 14.92 -24.03
CA ASP A 917 2.80 14.57 -24.45
C ASP A 917 2.99 13.05 -24.56
N LYS A 918 2.39 12.27 -23.66
CA LYS A 918 2.40 10.79 -23.79
C LYS A 918 1.74 10.32 -25.08
N CYS A 919 0.58 10.88 -25.44
CA CYS A 919 -0.10 10.59 -26.71
C CYS A 919 0.81 10.87 -27.92
N LEU A 920 1.47 12.04 -27.93
CA LEU A 920 2.39 12.45 -29.01
C LEU A 920 3.61 11.53 -29.13
N HIS A 921 4.17 11.10 -28.00
CA HIS A 921 5.34 10.22 -27.98
C HIS A 921 5.03 8.77 -28.40
N GLN A 922 3.83 8.26 -28.12
CA GLN A 922 3.40 6.94 -28.59
C GLN A 922 3.29 6.90 -30.10
N GLN A 923 2.81 7.95 -30.74
CA GLN A 923 2.69 8.04 -32.18
C GLN A 923 4.06 8.10 -32.91
N MET A 924 5.12 8.63 -32.27
CA MET A 924 6.47 8.65 -32.84
C MET A 924 7.18 7.29 -32.77
N LYS A 925 6.64 6.31 -32.01
CA LYS A 925 7.21 4.97 -31.88
C LYS A 925 6.57 3.92 -32.80
N VAL A 926 5.46 4.23 -33.46
CA VAL A 926 4.80 3.45 -34.49
C VAL A 926 5.21 3.99 -35.87
#